data_1b075d7c441d0a0cdc0c3ff6fdf1e1f6
#
_entry.id   1b075d7c441d0a0cdc0c3ff6fdf1e1f6
#
_cell.length_a   1.000
_cell.length_b   1.000
_cell.length_c   1.000
_cell.angle_alpha   90.00
_cell.angle_beta   90.00
_cell.angle_gamma   90.00
#
_symmetry.space_group_name_H-M   'P 1'
#
loop_
_entity.id
_entity.type
_entity.pdbx_description
1 polymer ?
#
loop_
_entity_poly.entity_id
_entity_poly.type
_entity_poly.pdbx_seq_one_letter_code
_entity_poly.pdbx_strand_id
1 'polypeptide(L)'
;MKTLRCLVFALLPLVACQHQVATTAAAPESAKVQAAPSPPPALRLDEATRPTRYALKLKVIPTEDVFTGAIDIDLALQKPVSTLWLNGTELKIQEASLEFGGQSMAASPVDGGKELIGFSFPRAIGPGKAKLHVKYAGAVSTRDSRGLFRQQESDDWYLISQFESHYARLAFPCFDEPSFKVPWQVTLEVRKGDQAFSNTPVASERDGEDGFKVVTFRETKPLPSYLVAIGVGPFEVVDAGRTGRNATPVRIIVPRGKSGEARYAAEVSPVILDLLEKYFDIPYPYEKLDVLSIPLPTNFGAMENAGLVTASQIAFLAKPERESIQFRRGYAGLAAHEFGHMWFGDLVTMAWWDDTWLNEALASWITSKIIEQWKPDWYRGTTWINSKSRATSEDSLVTARKIRQPIDSEHDIVNAFDSITYQKGAAVLSMFEHWIGEEAFQRGIHRYLQQHAWGNATARDFLAAIGADTGRDIAPAFSTFLDQPGLPLVTVGLQCERGSKPKLSLSQERYLPAGSQGSADQVWQVPICARYENGKGQARDCVLLTQKTGELELASAQRCPAWVLPNEGELGYYRVLYSGDLLARLLKDGGKQLALAERIGVLDDVNALVGRGKMLYGEVLQLVPALSKDPHREIVTSTTRIVGGLKSHLIPESLRPSYAQFIRRVFGARARKLGWRSKPGEDEDTRLIRAAVVGLVADAGEDRVLQAEARRLTRRWLRDCSAVDADTIDTLLSVAAQSGDQALFVEIHSAAQKETDRRDRVRLIQTMGAFRDPAIEKAALALALSNEFDPRDSLRIMWRASAESRTRDMAYHFVKQNFDRLIERLPRDSGASLPAAGRGYCDGDHRRDVEAFFKDRSTTFTGGPRTLANVLEQIDLCVALKRVQERSVEAFFRQPERPVRAHFGSN
;
A
#
# COMPACT_ATOMS: atom_id res chain seq x y z
N MET A 1 -33.70 57.51 5.70
CA MET A 1 -34.25 58.58 6.57
C MET A 1 -33.13 59.12 7.41
N LYS A 2 -32.87 60.48 7.19
CA LYS A 2 -32.24 61.46 8.11
C LYS A 2 -30.80 61.15 8.54
N THR A 3 -29.76 61.71 7.90
CA THR A 3 -29.25 63.15 7.95
C THR A 3 -28.87 63.63 9.33
N LEU A 4 -27.58 64.01 9.53
CA LEU A 4 -27.12 65.37 9.86
C LEU A 4 -25.61 65.31 10.15
N ARG A 5 -24.72 65.84 9.43
CA ARG A 5 -24.09 67.19 9.23
C ARG A 5 -23.87 68.03 10.53
N CYS A 6 -22.59 68.43 10.75
CA CYS A 6 -22.07 69.78 10.96
C CYS A 6 -20.59 69.67 11.37
N LEU A 7 -19.65 70.16 10.63
CA LEU A 7 -19.14 71.48 10.33
C LEU A 7 -18.36 72.18 11.48
N VAL A 8 -17.03 72.29 11.25
CA VAL A 8 -16.15 73.48 11.19
C VAL A 8 -15.83 74.20 12.49
N PHE A 9 -14.60 74.40 12.81
CA PHE A 9 -13.94 75.74 12.81
C PHE A 9 -12.39 75.60 13.01
N ALA A 10 -11.70 76.35 12.15
CA ALA A 10 -10.26 76.59 12.22
C ALA A 10 -9.97 77.79 13.12
N LEU A 11 -8.80 77.81 13.74
CA LEU A 11 -8.13 79.00 14.22
C LEU A 11 -6.63 78.79 14.29
N LEU A 12 -5.92 79.51 13.42
CA LEU A 12 -4.48 79.84 13.58
C LEU A 12 -4.38 81.00 14.59
N PRO A 13 -3.20 81.10 15.28
CA PRO A 13 -2.44 82.32 15.08
C PRO A 13 -0.93 82.11 14.85
N LEU A 14 -0.40 83.15 14.23
CA LEU A 14 0.96 83.42 13.85
C LEU A 14 1.89 83.81 15.04
N VAL A 15 3.22 83.62 14.71
CA VAL A 15 4.37 84.43 15.04
C VAL A 15 5.20 84.14 16.28
N ALA A 16 6.45 83.72 16.08
CA ALA A 16 7.63 84.56 16.25
C ALA A 16 8.92 83.78 16.00
N CYS A 17 9.72 84.27 15.10
CA CYS A 17 11.13 83.87 14.94
C CYS A 17 12.00 84.28 16.16
N GLN A 18 12.78 83.29 16.65
CA GLN A 18 14.02 83.60 17.34
C GLN A 18 15.14 82.66 16.85
N HIS A 19 16.18 83.27 16.34
CA HIS A 19 17.45 82.57 15.99
C HIS A 19 18.10 82.05 17.25
N GLN A 20 18.47 80.81 17.30
CA GLN A 20 19.48 80.28 18.14
C GLN A 20 20.43 79.37 17.38
N VAL A 21 21.72 79.59 17.67
CA VAL A 21 22.92 78.99 17.11
C VAL A 21 22.92 77.46 17.13
N ALA A 22 23.21 76.84 16.01
CA ALA A 22 23.42 75.41 15.84
C ALA A 22 24.68 74.95 16.54
N THR A 23 24.51 74.11 17.55
CA THR A 23 25.54 73.16 17.99
C THR A 23 25.28 71.86 17.26
N THR A 24 26.26 71.41 16.45
CA THR A 24 26.31 70.12 15.79
C THR A 24 26.33 69.00 16.79
N ALA A 25 25.15 68.38 17.07
CA ALA A 25 25.07 67.11 17.71
C ALA A 25 25.24 65.98 16.67
N ALA A 26 26.14 65.06 16.94
CA ALA A 26 26.36 63.88 16.09
C ALA A 26 25.03 63.14 15.88
N ALA A 27 24.74 62.74 14.62
CA ALA A 27 23.58 61.95 14.27
C ALA A 27 23.62 60.63 15.06
N PRO A 28 22.50 60.19 15.64
CA PRO A 28 22.44 58.87 16.24
C PRO A 28 22.61 57.83 15.14
N GLU A 29 23.52 56.84 15.31
CA GLU A 29 23.61 55.65 14.49
C GLU A 29 22.18 55.12 14.28
N SER A 30 21.75 55.02 13.02
CA SER A 30 20.49 54.45 12.68
C SER A 30 20.46 53.02 13.21
N ALA A 31 19.68 52.80 14.22
CA ALA A 31 19.30 51.44 14.65
C ALA A 31 18.88 50.67 13.40
N LYS A 32 19.64 49.66 13.01
CA LYS A 32 19.30 48.76 11.92
C LYS A 32 17.96 48.16 12.23
N VAL A 33 16.91 48.60 11.58
CA VAL A 33 15.59 48.00 11.64
C VAL A 33 15.75 46.59 11.13
N GLN A 34 15.73 45.66 12.03
CA GLN A 34 15.71 44.23 11.70
C GLN A 34 14.40 44.00 10.88
N ALA A 35 14.55 43.62 9.63
CA ALA A 35 13.37 43.30 8.80
C ALA A 35 12.53 42.24 9.49
N ALA A 36 11.24 42.51 9.63
CA ALA A 36 10.33 41.50 10.19
C ALA A 36 10.47 40.18 9.43
N PRO A 37 10.47 39.03 10.11
CA PRO A 37 10.54 37.72 9.45
C PRO A 37 9.45 37.60 8.39
N SER A 38 9.77 37.04 7.22
CA SER A 38 8.75 36.68 6.24
C SER A 38 7.81 35.62 6.82
N PRO A 39 6.50 35.64 6.49
CA PRO A 39 5.58 34.63 7.01
C PRO A 39 6.00 33.23 6.56
N PRO A 40 5.72 32.18 7.34
CA PRO A 40 5.98 30.81 6.93
C PRO A 40 5.12 30.41 5.73
N PRO A 41 5.62 29.57 4.82
CA PRO A 41 4.83 29.01 3.75
C PRO A 41 3.72 28.07 4.32
N ALA A 42 2.64 27.88 3.56
CA ALA A 42 1.53 27.05 4.03
C ALA A 42 1.82 25.54 3.96
N LEU A 43 2.42 25.07 2.87
CA LEU A 43 2.74 23.66 2.64
C LEU A 43 4.08 23.51 1.94
N ARG A 44 4.28 24.15 0.77
CA ARG A 44 5.49 24.03 -0.03
C ARG A 44 6.47 25.14 0.26
N LEU A 45 7.77 24.78 0.24
CA LEU A 45 8.85 25.72 0.42
C LEU A 45 9.08 26.59 -0.85
N ASP A 46 9.72 27.76 -0.67
CA ASP A 46 10.01 28.68 -1.77
C ASP A 46 11.11 28.14 -2.68
N GLU A 47 10.78 27.88 -3.93
CA GLU A 47 11.73 27.39 -4.93
C GLU A 47 12.85 28.38 -5.31
N ALA A 48 12.73 29.64 -4.96
CA ALA A 48 13.79 30.63 -5.16
C ALA A 48 14.97 30.39 -4.21
N THR A 49 14.81 29.56 -3.22
CA THR A 49 15.89 29.09 -2.33
C THR A 49 16.00 27.56 -2.48
N ARG A 50 17.11 27.07 -2.99
CA ARG A 50 17.31 25.63 -3.21
C ARG A 50 18.54 25.12 -2.49
N PRO A 51 18.47 23.96 -1.85
CA PRO A 51 19.66 23.25 -1.42
C PRO A 51 20.45 22.78 -2.64
N THR A 52 21.74 22.65 -2.49
CA THR A 52 22.63 22.07 -3.52
C THR A 52 23.42 20.89 -2.98
N ARG A 53 23.52 20.75 -1.65
CA ARG A 53 24.21 19.64 -0.97
C ARG A 53 23.88 19.68 0.52
N TYR A 54 23.87 18.51 1.14
CA TYR A 54 23.82 18.34 2.60
C TYR A 54 25.06 17.62 3.12
N ALA A 55 25.55 18.05 4.30
CA ALA A 55 26.48 17.27 5.11
C ALA A 55 25.84 17.07 6.49
N LEU A 56 25.41 15.84 6.76
CA LEU A 56 24.67 15.44 7.95
C LEU A 56 25.59 14.66 8.89
N LYS A 57 25.74 15.10 10.13
CA LYS A 57 26.37 14.33 11.20
C LYS A 57 25.34 14.07 12.30
N LEU A 58 25.15 12.80 12.65
CA LEU A 58 24.29 12.38 13.76
C LEU A 58 25.08 11.57 14.78
N LYS A 59 24.87 11.86 16.07
CA LYS A 59 25.25 10.98 17.16
C LYS A 59 24.01 10.27 17.65
N VAL A 60 23.97 8.95 17.46
CA VAL A 60 22.80 8.10 17.73
C VAL A 60 23.20 6.87 18.56
N ILE A 61 22.40 6.57 19.55
CA ILE A 61 22.59 5.45 20.46
C ILE A 61 21.25 4.70 20.54
N PRO A 62 21.16 3.43 20.10
CA PRO A 62 19.89 2.70 20.03
C PRO A 62 19.16 2.59 21.37
N THR A 63 19.86 2.67 22.50
CA THR A 63 19.28 2.58 23.85
C THR A 63 18.78 3.92 24.40
N GLU A 64 18.98 5.05 23.71
CA GLU A 64 18.64 6.39 24.20
C GLU A 64 17.43 6.99 23.48
N ASP A 65 16.68 7.85 24.19
CA ASP A 65 15.48 8.52 23.69
C ASP A 65 15.79 9.79 22.87
N VAL A 66 17.04 10.23 22.86
CA VAL A 66 17.45 11.51 22.26
C VAL A 66 18.68 11.29 21.39
N PHE A 67 18.72 11.97 20.26
CA PHE A 67 19.91 12.07 19.41
C PHE A 67 20.36 13.52 19.31
N THR A 68 21.61 13.72 18.91
CA THR A 68 22.13 15.04 18.56
C THR A 68 22.60 15.04 17.11
N GLY A 69 22.44 16.20 16.45
CA GLY A 69 22.79 16.35 15.05
C GLY A 69 23.49 17.69 14.75
N ALA A 70 24.27 17.67 13.71
CA ALA A 70 24.77 18.85 13.02
C ALA A 70 24.55 18.68 11.52
N ILE A 71 24.04 19.72 10.87
CA ILE A 71 23.80 19.70 9.43
C ILE A 71 24.34 20.99 8.79
N ASP A 72 25.05 20.80 7.71
CA ASP A 72 25.50 21.86 6.81
C ASP A 72 24.69 21.78 5.53
N ILE A 73 24.05 22.89 5.14
CA ILE A 73 23.21 22.98 3.95
C ILE A 73 23.83 24.00 3.01
N ASP A 74 24.36 23.54 1.90
CA ASP A 74 24.80 24.42 0.81
C ASP A 74 23.57 24.89 0.03
N LEU A 75 23.46 26.20 -0.16
CA LEU A 75 22.26 26.87 -0.71
C LEU A 75 22.58 27.68 -1.96
N ALA A 76 21.64 27.71 -2.89
CA ALA A 76 21.57 28.66 -4.01
C ALA A 76 20.34 29.56 -3.81
N LEU A 77 20.60 30.87 -3.63
CA LEU A 77 19.58 31.90 -3.46
C LEU A 77 19.39 32.64 -4.78
N GLN A 78 18.19 32.65 -5.33
CA GLN A 78 17.86 33.38 -6.56
C GLN A 78 17.42 34.83 -6.30
N LYS A 79 16.96 35.11 -5.09
CA LYS A 79 16.53 36.45 -4.64
C LYS A 79 17.03 36.72 -3.21
N PRO A 80 17.07 37.99 -2.77
CA PRO A 80 17.39 38.29 -1.38
C PRO A 80 16.36 37.71 -0.41
N VAL A 81 16.84 37.12 0.69
CA VAL A 81 15.98 36.58 1.76
C VAL A 81 16.42 37.09 3.13
N SER A 82 15.46 37.46 3.98
CA SER A 82 15.72 37.87 5.37
C SER A 82 15.43 36.74 6.36
N THR A 83 14.63 35.78 5.94
CA THR A 83 14.29 34.57 6.68
C THR A 83 14.30 33.39 5.72
N LEU A 84 15.04 32.33 6.08
CA LEU A 84 15.04 31.06 5.38
C LEU A 84 14.10 30.09 6.09
N TRP A 85 13.12 29.52 5.37
CA TRP A 85 12.23 28.53 5.90
C TRP A 85 12.68 27.13 5.50
N LEU A 86 12.70 26.19 6.45
CA LEU A 86 12.96 24.77 6.29
C LEU A 86 11.85 23.95 6.95
N ASN A 87 11.67 22.71 6.51
CA ASN A 87 10.91 21.74 7.27
C ASN A 87 11.70 21.28 8.48
N GLY A 88 11.03 21.21 9.64
CA GLY A 88 11.61 20.74 10.88
C GLY A 88 10.50 20.62 11.96
N THR A 89 10.43 19.45 12.60
CA THR A 89 9.39 19.12 13.56
C THR A 89 10.02 18.53 14.80
N GLU A 90 9.61 19.02 15.97
CA GLU A 90 10.08 18.55 17.29
C GLU A 90 11.63 18.60 17.46
N LEU A 91 12.34 19.44 16.68
CA LEU A 91 13.76 19.62 16.77
C LEU A 91 14.11 20.80 17.67
N LYS A 92 15.05 20.60 18.59
CA LYS A 92 15.56 21.64 19.49
C LYS A 92 16.84 22.22 18.88
N ILE A 93 16.73 23.40 18.26
CA ILE A 93 17.89 24.10 17.70
C ILE A 93 18.77 24.63 18.83
N GLN A 94 20.06 24.29 18.80
CA GLN A 94 21.08 24.67 19.79
C GLN A 94 21.91 25.83 19.30
N GLU A 95 22.33 25.79 18.03
CA GLU A 95 23.17 26.79 17.39
C GLU A 95 22.86 26.85 15.89
N ALA A 96 22.80 28.05 15.33
CA ALA A 96 22.71 28.21 13.90
C ALA A 96 23.50 29.42 13.41
N SER A 97 24.17 29.26 12.28
CA SER A 97 24.90 30.33 11.59
C SER A 97 24.84 30.16 10.08
N LEU A 98 25.00 31.29 9.36
CA LEU A 98 25.00 31.28 7.91
C LEU A 98 26.31 31.91 7.41
N GLU A 99 26.91 31.24 6.46
CA GLU A 99 28.04 31.80 5.66
C GLU A 99 27.52 32.36 4.33
N PHE A 100 27.84 33.64 4.07
CA PHE A 100 27.50 34.32 2.82
C PHE A 100 28.56 35.35 2.45
N GLY A 101 29.08 35.29 1.22
CA GLY A 101 30.12 36.21 0.74
C GLY A 101 31.41 36.18 1.57
N GLY A 102 31.77 35.03 2.13
CA GLY A 102 32.95 34.85 2.97
C GLY A 102 32.81 35.38 4.42
N GLN A 103 31.61 35.81 4.81
CA GLN A 103 31.30 36.27 6.17
C GLN A 103 30.32 35.28 6.84
N SER A 104 30.62 34.92 8.08
CA SER A 104 29.70 34.18 8.94
C SER A 104 28.83 35.13 9.75
N MET A 105 27.51 34.82 9.88
CA MET A 105 26.56 35.58 10.67
C MET A 105 25.64 34.66 11.44
N ALA A 106 25.11 35.14 12.56
CA ALA A 106 24.13 34.40 13.33
C ALA A 106 22.82 34.18 12.52
N ALA A 107 22.27 32.99 12.59
CA ALA A 107 20.98 32.65 12.08
C ALA A 107 20.03 32.39 13.27
N SER A 108 19.11 33.31 13.55
CA SER A 108 18.22 33.21 14.71
C SER A 108 17.04 32.32 14.38
N PRO A 109 16.79 31.25 15.16
CA PRO A 109 15.61 30.40 14.93
C PRO A 109 14.31 31.18 15.09
N VAL A 110 13.34 30.91 14.20
CA VAL A 110 11.99 31.48 14.19
C VAL A 110 10.99 30.30 14.13
N ASP A 111 10.01 30.30 15.01
CA ASP A 111 8.95 29.29 14.99
C ASP A 111 8.03 29.52 13.77
N GLY A 112 7.90 28.51 12.95
CA GLY A 112 7.01 28.46 11.79
C GLY A 112 5.75 27.62 12.00
N GLY A 113 5.51 27.17 13.22
CA GLY A 113 4.44 26.25 13.57
C GLY A 113 4.89 24.78 13.60
N LYS A 114 4.00 23.83 13.39
CA LYS A 114 4.30 22.42 13.64
C LYS A 114 5.35 21.80 12.72
N GLU A 115 5.45 22.26 11.46
CA GLU A 115 6.19 21.59 10.39
C GLU A 115 7.38 22.39 9.86
N LEU A 116 7.56 23.61 10.35
CA LEU A 116 8.52 24.56 9.79
C LEU A 116 9.41 25.20 10.87
N ILE A 117 10.68 25.38 10.53
CA ILE A 117 11.64 26.15 11.30
C ILE A 117 12.18 27.26 10.40
N GLY A 118 12.06 28.52 10.79
CA GLY A 118 12.67 29.66 10.15
C GLY A 118 14.04 29.99 10.72
N PHE A 119 14.92 30.57 9.90
CA PHE A 119 16.20 31.16 10.32
C PHE A 119 16.25 32.60 9.82
N SER A 120 16.16 33.56 10.73
CA SER A 120 16.25 34.99 10.40
C SER A 120 17.70 35.51 10.48
N PHE A 121 18.02 36.44 9.62
CA PHE A 121 19.33 37.01 9.49
C PHE A 121 19.35 38.51 9.84
N PRO A 122 20.48 39.03 10.34
CA PRO A 122 20.60 40.47 10.67
C PRO A 122 20.39 41.42 9.48
N ARG A 123 20.56 40.89 8.25
CA ARG A 123 20.30 41.59 6.98
C ARG A 123 19.85 40.62 5.92
N ALA A 124 19.21 41.08 4.87
CA ALA A 124 18.88 40.25 3.72
C ALA A 124 20.16 39.71 3.06
N ILE A 125 20.11 38.43 2.66
CA ILE A 125 21.21 37.69 2.03
C ILE A 125 20.84 37.28 0.63
N GLY A 126 21.80 37.20 -0.30
CA GLY A 126 21.57 36.79 -1.68
C GLY A 126 21.27 37.98 -2.62
N PRO A 127 21.07 37.68 -3.93
CA PRO A 127 21.26 36.38 -4.55
C PRO A 127 22.68 35.85 -4.48
N GLY A 128 22.87 34.53 -4.57
CA GLY A 128 24.17 33.89 -4.55
C GLY A 128 24.26 32.60 -3.77
N LYS A 129 25.45 32.08 -3.54
CA LYS A 129 25.69 30.85 -2.75
C LYS A 129 25.81 31.20 -1.26
N ALA A 130 25.17 30.40 -0.43
CA ALA A 130 25.24 30.47 1.01
C ALA A 130 25.44 29.09 1.62
N LYS A 131 25.84 28.99 2.90
CA LYS A 131 25.91 27.76 3.65
C LYS A 131 25.30 27.98 5.03
N LEU A 132 24.24 27.21 5.34
CA LEU A 132 23.61 27.21 6.66
C LEU A 132 24.20 26.08 7.51
N HIS A 133 24.64 26.40 8.72
CA HIS A 133 25.12 25.46 9.72
C HIS A 133 24.11 25.40 10.87
N VAL A 134 23.66 24.22 11.24
CA VAL A 134 22.71 24.04 12.33
C VAL A 134 23.14 22.89 13.24
N LYS A 135 23.21 23.14 14.57
CA LYS A 135 23.33 22.11 15.60
C LYS A 135 21.99 21.98 16.33
N TYR A 136 21.58 20.75 16.54
CA TYR A 136 20.24 20.49 17.10
C TYR A 136 20.21 19.16 17.87
N ALA A 137 19.11 18.94 18.58
CA ALA A 137 18.76 17.65 19.18
C ALA A 137 17.33 17.28 18.81
N GLY A 138 17.03 16.00 18.77
CA GLY A 138 15.70 15.46 18.50
C GLY A 138 15.42 14.21 19.31
N ALA A 139 14.18 13.73 19.24
CA ALA A 139 13.72 12.54 19.93
C ALA A 139 13.80 11.30 19.01
N VAL A 140 14.16 10.15 19.61
CA VAL A 140 14.05 8.83 18.95
C VAL A 140 12.69 8.24 19.32
N SER A 141 11.85 7.94 18.33
CA SER A 141 10.53 7.36 18.59
C SER A 141 10.62 5.90 19.06
N THR A 142 9.80 5.56 20.06
CA THR A 142 9.54 4.17 20.48
C THR A 142 8.11 3.73 20.19
N ARG A 143 7.25 4.67 19.80
CA ARG A 143 5.80 4.45 19.64
C ARG A 143 5.37 4.28 18.18
N ASP A 144 6.07 4.90 17.28
CA ASP A 144 5.77 4.82 15.83
C ASP A 144 7.07 4.60 15.04
N SER A 145 6.94 4.45 13.73
CA SER A 145 8.04 4.19 12.81
C SER A 145 8.29 5.39 11.89
N ARG A 146 8.26 6.63 12.45
CA ARG A 146 8.51 7.87 11.72
C ARG A 146 9.79 8.54 12.18
N GLY A 147 10.51 9.19 11.28
CA GLY A 147 11.78 9.83 11.59
C GLY A 147 12.82 8.79 12.01
N LEU A 148 13.54 9.06 13.10
CA LEU A 148 14.40 8.07 13.74
C LEU A 148 13.59 7.34 14.82
N PHE A 149 13.52 6.03 14.72
CA PHE A 149 12.82 5.19 15.69
C PHE A 149 13.69 4.02 16.14
N ARG A 150 13.36 3.47 17.29
CA ARG A 150 14.07 2.31 17.82
C ARG A 150 13.12 1.18 18.20
N GLN A 151 13.61 -0.02 18.04
CA GLN A 151 12.89 -1.25 18.36
C GLN A 151 13.83 -2.25 19.04
N GLN A 152 13.25 -3.13 19.84
CA GLN A 152 13.98 -4.18 20.56
C GLN A 152 13.70 -5.53 19.93
N GLU A 153 14.77 -6.32 19.71
CA GLU A 153 14.70 -7.75 19.42
C GLU A 153 15.55 -8.49 20.42
N SER A 154 14.92 -9.40 21.19
CA SER A 154 15.53 -10.01 22.36
C SER A 154 16.05 -8.95 23.36
N ASP A 155 17.33 -8.97 23.70
CA ASP A 155 17.95 -8.00 24.61
C ASP A 155 18.59 -6.80 23.91
N ASP A 156 18.61 -6.81 22.58
CA ASP A 156 19.31 -5.81 21.76
C ASP A 156 18.33 -4.73 21.22
N TRP A 157 18.83 -3.49 21.16
CA TRP A 157 18.14 -2.35 20.59
C TRP A 157 18.70 -2.00 19.22
N TYR A 158 17.81 -1.65 18.29
CA TYR A 158 18.08 -1.27 16.92
C TYR A 158 17.42 0.07 16.61
N LEU A 159 18.19 1.04 16.09
CA LEU A 159 17.72 2.33 15.64
C LEU A 159 17.69 2.33 14.11
N ILE A 160 16.56 2.76 13.55
CA ILE A 160 16.30 2.73 12.12
C ILE A 160 15.59 4.04 11.74
N SER A 161 15.74 4.47 10.49
CA SER A 161 14.99 5.60 9.95
C SER A 161 13.82 5.18 9.08
N GLN A 162 12.75 5.99 9.08
CA GLN A 162 11.71 6.02 8.05
C GLN A 162 11.37 7.48 7.77
N PHE A 163 11.71 7.93 6.57
CA PHE A 163 11.54 9.34 6.21
C PHE A 163 10.45 9.57 5.18
N GLU A 164 10.02 8.58 4.46
CA GLU A 164 8.87 8.69 3.58
C GLU A 164 7.54 8.74 4.37
N SER A 165 6.68 9.64 4.01
CA SER A 165 6.73 10.59 2.88
C SER A 165 7.43 11.90 3.23
N HIS A 166 7.23 12.44 4.44
CA HIS A 166 7.69 13.76 4.89
C HIS A 166 8.14 13.72 6.34
N TYR A 167 8.84 12.66 6.76
CA TYR A 167 9.29 12.46 8.13
C TYR A 167 10.79 12.69 8.34
N ALA A 168 11.54 13.08 7.28
CA ALA A 168 12.92 13.50 7.44
C ALA A 168 13.03 14.74 8.35
N ARG A 169 12.05 15.63 8.32
CA ARG A 169 11.90 16.79 9.20
C ARG A 169 11.86 16.50 10.70
N LEU A 170 11.59 15.23 11.09
CA LEU A 170 11.70 14.77 12.48
C LEU A 170 13.15 14.43 12.89
N ALA A 171 14.04 14.25 11.91
CA ALA A 171 15.42 13.85 12.13
C ALA A 171 16.43 14.98 11.88
N PHE A 172 16.14 15.91 10.99
CA PHE A 172 17.00 17.04 10.65
C PHE A 172 16.23 18.15 9.93
N PRO A 173 16.65 19.44 10.11
CA PRO A 173 16.11 20.54 9.32
C PRO A 173 16.49 20.36 7.85
N CYS A 174 15.51 20.37 6.93
CA CYS A 174 15.78 20.15 5.50
C CYS A 174 14.69 20.76 4.61
N PHE A 175 14.91 20.72 3.30
CA PHE A 175 13.90 20.90 2.29
C PHE A 175 13.24 19.52 2.06
N ASP A 176 12.15 19.23 2.79
CA ASP A 176 11.55 17.90 2.87
C ASP A 176 10.45 17.72 1.81
N GLU A 177 10.83 17.95 0.56
CA GLU A 177 9.99 17.77 -0.62
C GLU A 177 10.75 16.97 -1.69
N PRO A 178 10.06 16.11 -2.47
CA PRO A 178 10.69 15.25 -3.47
C PRO A 178 11.42 16.02 -4.58
N SER A 179 11.05 17.28 -4.85
CA SER A 179 11.66 18.15 -5.86
C SER A 179 13.08 18.65 -5.49
N PHE A 180 13.46 18.58 -4.21
CA PHE A 180 14.80 18.99 -3.76
C PHE A 180 15.76 17.80 -3.70
N LYS A 181 16.18 17.35 -4.85
CA LYS A 181 17.03 16.17 -5.04
C LYS A 181 18.51 16.58 -5.15
N VAL A 182 19.31 16.28 -4.14
CA VAL A 182 20.71 16.73 -4.00
C VAL A 182 21.59 15.67 -3.34
N PRO A 183 22.95 15.75 -3.46
CA PRO A 183 23.87 14.85 -2.77
C PRO A 183 23.84 15.03 -1.25
N TRP A 184 24.04 13.91 -0.55
CA TRP A 184 24.12 13.83 0.91
C TRP A 184 25.43 13.20 1.36
N GLN A 185 26.16 13.89 2.24
CA GLN A 185 27.29 13.33 2.98
C GLN A 185 26.82 12.95 4.38
N VAL A 186 26.67 11.67 4.66
CA VAL A 186 26.22 11.17 5.97
C VAL A 186 27.41 10.73 6.82
N THR A 187 27.40 11.12 8.10
CA THR A 187 28.38 10.69 9.11
C THR A 187 27.63 10.31 10.39
N LEU A 188 27.89 9.11 10.90
CA LEU A 188 27.27 8.60 12.13
C LEU A 188 28.31 8.42 13.23
N GLU A 189 28.03 8.93 14.42
CA GLU A 189 28.80 8.66 15.63
C GLU A 189 27.99 7.67 16.48
N VAL A 190 28.54 6.45 16.62
CA VAL A 190 27.85 5.29 17.22
C VAL A 190 28.74 4.60 18.23
N ARG A 191 28.22 3.78 19.13
CA ARG A 191 29.02 2.95 20.04
C ARG A 191 29.89 1.95 19.25
N LYS A 192 31.10 1.65 19.74
CA LYS A 192 32.03 0.73 19.05
C LYS A 192 31.43 -0.67 18.82
N GLY A 193 30.54 -1.13 19.68
CA GLY A 193 29.84 -2.43 19.55
C GLY A 193 28.73 -2.48 18.50
N ASP A 194 28.27 -1.31 18.00
CA ASP A 194 27.20 -1.24 17.02
C ASP A 194 27.76 -1.18 15.59
N GLN A 195 26.98 -1.75 14.65
CA GLN A 195 27.17 -1.53 13.21
C GLN A 195 26.38 -0.29 12.78
N ALA A 196 26.88 0.41 11.78
CA ALA A 196 26.22 1.57 11.18
C ALA A 196 26.04 1.38 9.67
N PHE A 197 24.86 1.66 9.17
CA PHE A 197 24.48 1.53 7.76
C PHE A 197 23.81 2.81 7.27
N SER A 198 24.08 3.16 6.00
CA SER A 198 23.41 4.23 5.28
C SER A 198 23.31 3.87 3.78
N ASN A 199 22.85 4.80 2.96
CA ASN A 199 22.62 4.61 1.52
C ASN A 199 23.86 4.12 0.74
N THR A 200 25.05 4.57 1.12
CA THR A 200 26.30 4.33 0.37
C THR A 200 27.27 3.47 1.19
N PRO A 201 28.33 2.92 0.56
CA PRO A 201 29.40 2.24 1.28
C PRO A 201 30.11 3.17 2.28
N VAL A 202 30.71 2.58 3.32
CA VAL A 202 31.57 3.28 4.26
C VAL A 202 32.80 3.80 3.51
N ALA A 203 33.07 5.11 3.64
CA ALA A 203 34.26 5.77 3.14
C ALA A 203 35.39 5.69 4.14
N SER A 204 35.09 5.91 5.43
CA SER A 204 36.08 5.81 6.51
C SER A 204 35.41 5.50 7.85
N GLU A 205 36.13 4.78 8.69
CA GLU A 205 35.77 4.54 10.09
C GLU A 205 36.99 4.93 10.94
N ARG A 206 36.75 5.67 12.01
CA ARG A 206 37.80 6.07 12.96
C ARG A 206 37.27 6.02 14.38
N ASP A 207 38.16 5.79 15.32
CA ASP A 207 37.85 5.89 16.74
C ASP A 207 37.39 7.29 17.11
N GLY A 208 36.34 7.38 17.88
CA GLY A 208 35.86 8.56 18.58
C GLY A 208 36.26 8.53 20.05
N GLU A 209 35.80 9.50 20.82
CA GLU A 209 35.97 9.59 22.27
C GLU A 209 34.99 8.65 23.01
N ASP A 210 35.27 8.33 24.26
CA ASP A 210 34.35 7.67 25.21
C ASP A 210 33.69 6.37 24.72
N GLY A 211 34.39 5.55 23.97
CA GLY A 211 33.87 4.26 23.47
C GLY A 211 33.00 4.38 22.22
N PHE A 212 33.03 5.52 21.56
CA PHE A 212 32.39 5.74 20.27
C PHE A 212 33.34 5.50 19.11
N LYS A 213 32.75 5.36 17.91
CA LYS A 213 33.40 5.42 16.60
C LYS A 213 32.62 6.34 15.69
N VAL A 214 33.31 6.94 14.74
CA VAL A 214 32.74 7.82 13.71
C VAL A 214 32.85 7.13 12.38
N VAL A 215 31.68 6.83 11.78
CA VAL A 215 31.52 6.16 10.49
C VAL A 215 31.08 7.22 9.48
N THR A 216 31.92 7.48 8.47
CA THR A 216 31.59 8.39 7.38
C THR A 216 31.30 7.56 6.12
N PHE A 217 30.16 7.77 5.52
CA PHE A 217 29.76 7.10 4.28
C PHE A 217 30.23 7.88 3.06
N ARG A 218 30.27 7.26 1.88
CA ARG A 218 30.50 7.99 0.64
C ARG A 218 29.35 8.96 0.39
N GLU A 219 29.64 10.06 -0.32
CA GLU A 219 28.59 11.00 -0.72
C GLU A 219 27.61 10.31 -1.68
N THR A 220 26.32 10.53 -1.50
CA THR A 220 25.29 9.94 -2.34
C THR A 220 25.22 10.60 -3.72
N LYS A 221 24.67 9.92 -4.69
CA LYS A 221 24.06 10.58 -5.86
C LYS A 221 22.92 11.49 -5.38
N PRO A 222 22.40 12.40 -6.22
CA PRO A 222 21.28 13.25 -5.82
C PRO A 222 20.06 12.43 -5.34
N LEU A 223 19.63 12.66 -4.10
CA LEU A 223 18.48 12.04 -3.46
C LEU A 223 17.60 13.11 -2.81
N PRO A 224 16.27 12.96 -2.82
CA PRO A 224 15.40 13.71 -1.93
C PRO A 224 15.61 13.26 -0.48
N SER A 225 15.16 14.08 0.48
CA SER A 225 15.30 13.79 1.92
C SER A 225 14.67 12.48 2.35
N TYR A 226 13.53 12.09 1.76
CA TYR A 226 12.79 10.91 2.15
C TYR A 226 13.50 9.58 1.85
N LEU A 227 14.49 9.57 0.93
CA LEU A 227 15.29 8.39 0.57
C LEU A 227 16.59 8.25 1.38
N VAL A 228 16.92 9.20 2.25
CA VAL A 228 18.07 9.06 3.16
C VAL A 228 17.76 7.97 4.18
N ALA A 229 18.70 7.08 4.44
CA ALA A 229 18.50 5.95 5.33
C ALA A 229 19.60 5.77 6.36
N ILE A 230 19.19 5.33 7.55
CA ILE A 230 20.07 5.09 8.70
C ILE A 230 19.65 3.80 9.40
N GLY A 231 20.62 2.93 9.67
CA GLY A 231 20.46 1.76 10.51
C GLY A 231 21.63 1.63 11.48
N VAL A 232 21.35 1.52 12.78
CA VAL A 232 22.38 1.38 13.82
C VAL A 232 21.97 0.33 14.86
N GLY A 233 22.90 -0.54 15.20
CA GLY A 233 22.66 -1.57 16.23
C GLY A 233 23.60 -2.76 16.06
N PRO A 234 23.45 -3.78 16.91
CA PRO A 234 24.30 -4.99 16.84
C PRO A 234 23.79 -5.96 15.75
N PHE A 235 23.76 -5.47 14.51
CA PHE A 235 23.37 -6.25 13.34
C PHE A 235 24.44 -7.25 12.92
N GLU A 236 23.99 -8.31 12.26
CA GLU A 236 24.82 -9.26 11.51
C GLU A 236 24.61 -9.06 10.01
N VAL A 237 25.66 -9.30 9.23
CA VAL A 237 25.64 -9.12 7.77
C VAL A 237 25.80 -10.48 7.09
N VAL A 238 24.83 -10.82 6.25
CA VAL A 238 24.86 -12.01 5.39
C VAL A 238 25.21 -11.56 3.98
N ASP A 239 26.36 -12.00 3.47
CA ASP A 239 26.78 -11.74 2.10
C ASP A 239 25.90 -12.56 1.13
N ALA A 240 25.18 -11.90 0.25
CA ALA A 240 24.37 -12.52 -0.81
C ALA A 240 25.10 -12.55 -2.17
N GLY A 241 26.37 -12.19 -2.20
CA GLY A 241 27.21 -12.18 -3.41
C GLY A 241 27.13 -10.87 -4.21
N ARG A 242 27.42 -10.98 -5.50
CA ARG A 242 27.45 -9.86 -6.44
C ARG A 242 26.60 -10.16 -7.65
N THR A 243 25.97 -9.14 -8.23
CA THR A 243 25.06 -9.31 -9.37
C THR A 243 25.08 -8.09 -10.29
N GLY A 244 24.46 -8.25 -11.46
CA GLY A 244 24.32 -7.18 -12.46
C GLY A 244 25.61 -6.82 -13.18
N ARG A 245 25.54 -5.83 -14.06
CA ARG A 245 26.63 -5.39 -14.95
C ARG A 245 27.83 -4.80 -14.19
N ASN A 246 27.55 -4.17 -13.05
CA ASN A 246 28.56 -3.53 -12.21
C ASN A 246 29.09 -4.45 -11.09
N ALA A 247 28.72 -5.72 -11.09
CA ALA A 247 29.01 -6.66 -10.01
C ALA A 247 28.66 -6.06 -8.63
N THR A 248 27.46 -5.50 -8.53
CA THR A 248 26.93 -4.83 -7.34
C THR A 248 26.88 -5.79 -6.16
N PRO A 249 27.52 -5.48 -5.02
CA PRO A 249 27.42 -6.32 -3.82
C PRO A 249 26.01 -6.25 -3.24
N VAL A 250 25.47 -7.40 -2.87
CA VAL A 250 24.15 -7.55 -2.23
C VAL A 250 24.35 -8.15 -0.84
N ARG A 251 23.76 -7.53 0.18
CA ARG A 251 23.89 -7.97 1.57
C ARG A 251 22.52 -7.96 2.26
N ILE A 252 22.29 -8.95 3.12
CA ILE A 252 21.11 -9.01 3.99
C ILE A 252 21.58 -8.69 5.40
N ILE A 253 21.00 -7.66 6.00
CA ILE A 253 21.37 -7.13 7.31
C ILE A 253 20.27 -7.49 8.30
N VAL A 254 20.63 -8.27 9.31
CA VAL A 254 19.69 -8.89 10.22
C VAL A 254 20.03 -8.63 11.67
N PRO A 255 19.08 -8.66 12.60
CA PRO A 255 19.37 -8.63 14.02
C PRO A 255 20.29 -9.81 14.43
N ARG A 256 21.07 -9.61 15.50
CA ARG A 256 21.98 -10.61 16.05
C ARG A 256 21.26 -11.97 16.25
N GLY A 257 21.93 -13.03 15.78
CA GLY A 257 21.43 -14.41 15.88
C GLY A 257 20.40 -14.80 14.81
N LYS A 258 20.12 -13.93 13.83
CA LYS A 258 19.12 -14.19 12.78
C LYS A 258 19.72 -14.52 11.39
N SER A 259 21.04 -14.62 11.27
CA SER A 259 21.72 -14.88 9.99
C SER A 259 21.21 -16.14 9.28
N GLY A 260 20.90 -17.20 10.02
CA GLY A 260 20.36 -18.45 9.46
C GLY A 260 18.95 -18.32 8.86
N GLU A 261 18.19 -17.28 9.25
CA GLU A 261 16.84 -17.01 8.74
C GLU A 261 16.86 -16.22 7.42
N ALA A 262 18.01 -15.65 7.02
CA ALA A 262 18.16 -14.80 5.83
C ALA A 262 18.43 -15.61 4.54
N ARG A 263 18.53 -16.94 4.62
CA ARG A 263 18.95 -17.81 3.51
C ARG A 263 18.19 -17.54 2.21
N TYR A 264 16.86 -17.53 2.26
CA TYR A 264 16.03 -17.33 1.08
C TYR A 264 16.17 -15.91 0.51
N ALA A 265 16.26 -14.91 1.37
CA ALA A 265 16.47 -13.53 0.95
C ALA A 265 17.83 -13.36 0.24
N ALA A 266 18.89 -13.97 0.78
CA ALA A 266 20.22 -13.94 0.17
C ALA A 266 20.28 -14.66 -1.18
N GLU A 267 19.51 -15.75 -1.33
CA GLU A 267 19.41 -16.49 -2.60
C GLU A 267 18.67 -15.69 -3.69
N VAL A 268 17.58 -15.02 -3.33
CA VAL A 268 16.65 -14.43 -4.30
C VAL A 268 17.02 -13.00 -4.68
N SER A 269 17.54 -12.19 -3.77
CA SER A 269 17.79 -10.76 -4.00
C SER A 269 18.72 -10.50 -5.20
N PRO A 270 19.86 -11.20 -5.37
CA PRO A 270 20.71 -11.00 -6.54
C PRO A 270 20.03 -11.35 -7.86
N VAL A 271 19.17 -12.37 -7.84
CA VAL A 271 18.43 -12.82 -9.06
C VAL A 271 17.43 -11.76 -9.50
N ILE A 272 16.65 -11.23 -8.56
CA ILE A 272 15.64 -10.22 -8.86
C ILE A 272 16.30 -8.93 -9.38
N LEU A 273 17.39 -8.49 -8.74
CA LEU A 273 18.13 -7.31 -9.19
C LEU A 273 18.66 -7.45 -10.62
N ASP A 274 19.23 -8.61 -10.96
CA ASP A 274 19.73 -8.91 -12.30
C ASP A 274 18.61 -8.90 -13.37
N LEU A 275 17.44 -9.42 -13.04
CA LEU A 275 16.27 -9.40 -13.91
C LEU A 275 15.75 -8.00 -14.17
N LEU A 276 15.68 -7.15 -13.13
CA LEU A 276 15.28 -5.74 -13.25
C LEU A 276 16.27 -4.96 -14.14
N GLU A 277 17.59 -5.11 -13.88
CA GLU A 277 18.62 -4.47 -14.68
C GLU A 277 18.53 -4.86 -16.17
N LYS A 278 18.28 -6.14 -16.45
CA LYS A 278 18.06 -6.64 -17.82
C LYS A 278 16.80 -6.07 -18.46
N TYR A 279 15.71 -5.96 -17.69
CA TYR A 279 14.45 -5.43 -18.21
C TYR A 279 14.56 -3.96 -18.61
N PHE A 280 15.17 -3.14 -17.72
CA PHE A 280 15.33 -1.69 -17.97
C PHE A 280 16.45 -1.38 -18.97
N ASP A 281 17.37 -2.30 -19.18
CA ASP A 281 18.61 -2.09 -19.95
C ASP A 281 19.45 -0.89 -19.45
N ILE A 282 19.32 -0.59 -18.15
CA ILE A 282 20.04 0.47 -17.43
C ILE A 282 20.69 -0.20 -16.23
N PRO A 283 22.03 -0.09 -16.04
CA PRO A 283 22.71 -0.65 -14.89
C PRO A 283 22.11 -0.18 -13.57
N TYR A 284 22.16 -1.02 -12.56
CA TYR A 284 21.74 -0.65 -11.20
C TYR A 284 22.46 0.65 -10.78
N PRO A 285 21.71 1.70 -10.34
CA PRO A 285 22.27 3.04 -10.25
C PRO A 285 23.22 3.27 -9.07
N TYR A 286 23.23 2.37 -8.08
CA TYR A 286 23.93 2.57 -6.81
C TYR A 286 25.10 1.60 -6.62
N GLU A 287 25.97 1.89 -5.62
CA GLU A 287 27.22 1.16 -5.41
C GLU A 287 27.05 -0.17 -4.66
N LYS A 288 25.91 -0.36 -3.98
CA LYS A 288 25.56 -1.55 -3.20
C LYS A 288 24.05 -1.69 -3.10
N LEU A 289 23.56 -2.88 -2.78
CA LEU A 289 22.20 -3.13 -2.33
C LEU A 289 22.23 -3.86 -1.00
N ASP A 290 21.78 -3.19 0.04
CA ASP A 290 21.56 -3.76 1.36
C ASP A 290 20.05 -3.92 1.60
N VAL A 291 19.65 -5.03 2.21
CA VAL A 291 18.28 -5.24 2.72
C VAL A 291 18.36 -5.38 4.23
N LEU A 292 17.86 -4.37 4.96
CA LEU A 292 17.96 -4.27 6.40
C LEU A 292 16.65 -4.63 7.09
N SER A 293 16.76 -5.50 8.09
CA SER A 293 15.62 -5.98 8.87
C SER A 293 15.15 -4.99 9.92
N ILE A 294 13.85 -4.68 9.89
CA ILE A 294 13.14 -3.96 10.96
C ILE A 294 12.51 -5.01 11.88
N PRO A 295 12.91 -5.09 13.17
CA PRO A 295 12.52 -6.17 14.07
C PRO A 295 11.01 -6.31 14.28
N LEU A 296 10.30 -5.21 14.51
CA LEU A 296 8.87 -5.19 14.79
C LEU A 296 8.06 -4.73 13.58
N PRO A 297 6.77 -5.11 13.47
CA PRO A 297 5.91 -4.60 12.42
C PRO A 297 5.84 -3.09 12.42
N THR A 298 5.88 -2.52 11.22
CA THR A 298 5.67 -1.11 10.94
C THR A 298 4.33 -0.91 10.23
N ASN A 299 3.90 0.31 10.04
CA ASN A 299 2.70 0.62 9.25
C ASN A 299 2.95 0.49 7.74
N PHE A 300 4.22 0.39 7.34
CA PHE A 300 4.68 0.10 5.97
C PHE A 300 5.30 -1.30 5.92
N GLY A 301 5.27 -1.94 4.77
CA GLY A 301 5.82 -3.30 4.59
C GLY A 301 7.33 -3.29 4.43
N ALA A 302 7.80 -2.43 3.55
CA ALA A 302 9.20 -2.15 3.28
C ALA A 302 9.36 -0.71 2.77
N MET A 303 10.60 -0.28 2.53
CA MET A 303 10.94 1.05 2.04
C MET A 303 12.16 0.98 1.14
N GLU A 304 12.05 1.61 0.00
CA GLU A 304 13.01 1.62 -1.12
C GLU A 304 14.24 2.50 -0.94
N ASN A 305 14.61 2.89 0.26
CA ASN A 305 15.75 3.81 0.41
C ASN A 305 16.94 3.41 -0.47
N ALA A 306 17.41 4.33 -1.28
CA ALA A 306 18.45 4.12 -2.29
C ALA A 306 19.69 3.39 -1.73
N GLY A 307 19.94 2.18 -2.20
CA GLY A 307 21.04 1.33 -1.76
C GLY A 307 20.91 0.70 -0.36
N LEU A 308 19.86 1.01 0.41
CA LEU A 308 19.58 0.43 1.74
C LEU A 308 18.08 0.24 1.93
N VAL A 309 17.50 -0.77 1.28
CA VAL A 309 16.11 -1.16 1.47
C VAL A 309 15.88 -1.60 2.91
N THR A 310 14.83 -1.09 3.54
CA THR A 310 14.42 -1.55 4.88
C THR A 310 13.12 -2.33 4.79
N ALA A 311 13.00 -3.44 5.51
CA ALA A 311 11.79 -4.26 5.46
C ALA A 311 11.49 -4.92 6.81
N SER A 312 10.20 -5.14 7.09
CA SER A 312 9.78 -5.85 8.29
C SER A 312 10.34 -7.27 8.30
N GLN A 313 10.93 -7.69 9.43
CA GLN A 313 11.57 -8.98 9.62
C GLN A 313 10.70 -10.16 9.14
N ILE A 314 9.42 -10.14 9.43
CA ILE A 314 8.50 -11.22 9.04
C ILE A 314 8.28 -11.32 7.52
N ALA A 315 8.64 -10.31 6.75
CA ALA A 315 8.50 -10.31 5.30
C ALA A 315 9.60 -11.12 4.59
N PHE A 316 10.81 -11.17 5.16
CA PHE A 316 11.95 -11.77 4.46
C PHE A 316 12.87 -12.69 5.29
N LEU A 317 12.66 -12.80 6.60
CA LEU A 317 13.36 -13.76 7.45
C LEU A 317 12.44 -14.92 7.82
N ALA A 318 12.91 -16.14 7.66
CA ALA A 318 12.24 -17.34 8.12
C ALA A 318 13.25 -18.45 8.38
N LYS A 319 13.00 -19.25 9.43
CA LYS A 319 13.73 -20.50 9.60
C LYS A 319 13.47 -21.41 8.40
N PRO A 320 14.48 -22.09 7.82
CA PRO A 320 14.32 -22.89 6.61
C PRO A 320 13.17 -23.91 6.69
N GLU A 321 13.01 -24.56 7.85
CA GLU A 321 11.95 -25.54 8.11
C GLU A 321 10.54 -24.92 8.24
N ARG A 322 10.44 -23.60 8.32
CA ARG A 322 9.19 -22.83 8.45
C ARG A 322 8.86 -21.97 7.23
N GLU A 323 9.67 -22.05 6.17
CA GLU A 323 9.41 -21.34 4.92
C GLU A 323 8.15 -21.92 4.24
N SER A 324 7.11 -21.09 4.14
CA SER A 324 5.92 -21.41 3.34
C SER A 324 6.12 -21.03 1.88
N ILE A 325 5.31 -21.58 0.99
CA ILE A 325 5.24 -21.18 -0.42
C ILE A 325 4.83 -19.69 -0.49
N GLN A 326 3.88 -19.29 0.35
CA GLN A 326 3.42 -17.88 0.40
C GLN A 326 4.53 -16.95 0.87
N PHE A 327 5.34 -17.34 1.85
CA PHE A 327 6.51 -16.56 2.29
C PHE A 327 7.49 -16.35 1.13
N ARG A 328 7.85 -17.42 0.44
CA ARG A 328 8.79 -17.34 -0.70
C ARG A 328 8.27 -16.45 -1.82
N ARG A 329 7.00 -16.62 -2.20
CA ARG A 329 6.37 -15.78 -3.22
C ARG A 329 6.19 -14.33 -2.76
N GLY A 330 5.87 -14.14 -1.48
CA GLY A 330 5.73 -12.82 -0.87
C GLY A 330 7.04 -12.04 -0.86
N TYR A 331 8.14 -12.69 -0.42
CA TYR A 331 9.45 -12.03 -0.44
C TYR A 331 9.92 -11.69 -1.86
N ALA A 332 9.78 -12.63 -2.80
CA ALA A 332 10.17 -12.36 -4.19
C ALA A 332 9.41 -11.17 -4.79
N GLY A 333 8.10 -11.09 -4.51
CA GLY A 333 7.28 -9.95 -4.93
C GLY A 333 7.72 -8.64 -4.25
N LEU A 334 7.99 -8.67 -2.96
CA LEU A 334 8.50 -7.51 -2.22
C LEU A 334 9.86 -7.07 -2.78
N ALA A 335 10.81 -7.99 -2.96
CA ALA A 335 12.11 -7.67 -3.54
C ALA A 335 12.00 -7.07 -4.95
N ALA A 336 11.10 -7.59 -5.80
CA ALA A 336 10.90 -7.04 -7.14
C ALA A 336 10.29 -5.62 -7.10
N HIS A 337 9.45 -5.32 -6.11
CA HIS A 337 8.86 -3.99 -5.89
C HIS A 337 9.92 -3.00 -5.39
N GLU A 338 10.54 -3.29 -4.25
CA GLU A 338 11.52 -2.39 -3.61
C GLU A 338 12.76 -2.15 -4.48
N PHE A 339 13.21 -3.19 -5.19
CA PHE A 339 14.36 -3.03 -6.10
C PHE A 339 13.96 -2.34 -7.41
N GLY A 340 12.69 -2.45 -7.82
CA GLY A 340 12.13 -1.70 -8.94
C GLY A 340 12.15 -0.18 -8.71
N HIS A 341 11.98 0.24 -7.49
CA HIS A 341 12.07 1.64 -7.08
C HIS A 341 13.44 2.25 -7.30
N MET A 342 14.51 1.47 -7.34
CA MET A 342 15.85 1.99 -7.63
C MET A 342 15.91 2.73 -8.98
N TRP A 343 14.98 2.43 -9.90
CA TRP A 343 14.76 3.17 -11.14
C TRP A 343 13.54 4.10 -11.05
N PHE A 344 12.41 3.62 -10.50
CA PHE A 344 11.16 4.39 -10.35
C PHE A 344 11.01 4.91 -8.91
N GLY A 345 11.40 6.13 -8.66
CA GLY A 345 11.43 6.76 -7.35
C GLY A 345 12.81 7.28 -7.00
N ASP A 346 13.85 6.47 -7.20
CA ASP A 346 15.21 6.78 -6.80
C ASP A 346 16.02 7.41 -7.94
N LEU A 347 16.19 6.73 -9.07
CA LEU A 347 16.85 7.31 -10.24
C LEU A 347 16.02 8.47 -10.79
N VAL A 348 14.73 8.25 -11.02
CA VAL A 348 13.76 9.27 -11.45
C VAL A 348 12.71 9.41 -10.37
N THR A 349 12.59 10.56 -9.74
CA THR A 349 11.67 10.83 -8.63
C THR A 349 10.50 11.71 -9.11
N MET A 350 9.29 11.46 -8.64
CA MET A 350 8.16 12.38 -8.90
C MET A 350 8.50 13.81 -8.44
N ALA A 351 7.95 14.80 -9.16
CA ALA A 351 8.17 16.21 -8.82
C ALA A 351 7.40 16.65 -7.57
N TRP A 352 6.22 16.06 -7.33
CA TRP A 352 5.38 16.28 -6.17
C TRP A 352 4.52 15.05 -5.85
N TRP A 353 3.98 15.00 -4.66
CA TRP A 353 3.24 13.86 -4.13
C TRP A 353 1.92 13.54 -4.86
N ASP A 354 1.37 14.45 -5.67
CA ASP A 354 0.22 14.14 -6.53
C ASP A 354 0.55 13.11 -7.62
N ASP A 355 1.82 13.00 -8.00
CA ASP A 355 2.34 12.00 -8.93
C ASP A 355 3.05 10.81 -8.24
N THR A 356 2.75 10.52 -6.95
CA THR A 356 3.29 9.34 -6.21
C THR A 356 3.13 8.02 -6.99
N TRP A 357 2.12 7.93 -7.84
CA TRP A 357 1.89 6.76 -8.70
C TRP A 357 3.05 6.48 -9.68
N LEU A 358 3.85 7.48 -10.04
CA LEU A 358 5.06 7.27 -10.86
C LEU A 358 6.13 6.43 -10.16
N ASN A 359 6.15 6.43 -8.84
CA ASN A 359 6.96 5.53 -8.05
C ASN A 359 6.22 4.19 -7.88
N GLU A 360 5.08 4.21 -7.22
CA GLU A 360 4.40 3.04 -6.68
C GLU A 360 3.71 2.16 -7.71
N ALA A 361 3.00 2.77 -8.66
CA ALA A 361 2.33 2.00 -9.70
C ALA A 361 3.33 1.36 -10.66
N LEU A 362 4.43 2.07 -11.00
CA LEU A 362 5.47 1.53 -11.87
C LEU A 362 6.25 0.40 -11.19
N ALA A 363 6.57 0.52 -9.89
CA ALA A 363 7.17 -0.56 -9.11
C ALA A 363 6.24 -1.77 -8.98
N SER A 364 4.94 -1.55 -8.76
CA SER A 364 3.93 -2.61 -8.71
C SER A 364 3.72 -3.31 -10.06
N TRP A 365 3.75 -2.55 -11.14
CA TRP A 365 3.63 -3.06 -12.51
C TRP A 365 4.83 -3.93 -12.89
N ILE A 366 6.07 -3.46 -12.66
CA ILE A 366 7.27 -4.22 -13.00
C ILE A 366 7.41 -5.49 -12.16
N THR A 367 6.94 -5.46 -10.91
CA THR A 367 6.92 -6.64 -10.02
C THR A 367 6.27 -7.84 -10.70
N SER A 368 5.10 -7.66 -11.29
CA SER A 368 4.36 -8.74 -11.94
C SER A 368 5.16 -9.33 -13.10
N LYS A 369 5.78 -8.49 -13.92
CA LYS A 369 6.59 -8.91 -15.06
C LYS A 369 7.84 -9.70 -14.65
N ILE A 370 8.57 -9.21 -13.68
CA ILE A 370 9.80 -9.86 -13.21
C ILE A 370 9.50 -11.21 -12.58
N ILE A 371 8.45 -11.31 -11.77
CA ILE A 371 8.08 -12.59 -11.15
C ILE A 371 7.60 -13.62 -12.19
N GLU A 372 6.82 -13.20 -13.17
CA GLU A 372 6.36 -14.08 -14.24
C GLU A 372 7.50 -14.54 -15.16
N GLN A 373 8.46 -13.66 -15.45
CA GLN A 373 9.67 -14.02 -16.19
C GLN A 373 10.54 -15.03 -15.42
N TRP A 374 10.68 -14.85 -14.10
CA TRP A 374 11.51 -15.71 -13.27
C TRP A 374 10.86 -17.05 -12.93
N LYS A 375 9.57 -17.02 -12.56
CA LYS A 375 8.80 -18.18 -12.11
C LYS A 375 7.43 -18.24 -12.77
N PRO A 376 7.35 -18.52 -14.09
CA PRO A 376 6.08 -18.49 -14.84
C PRO A 376 5.03 -19.45 -14.27
N ASP A 377 5.44 -20.56 -13.65
CA ASP A 377 4.52 -21.53 -13.05
C ASP A 377 3.86 -21.04 -11.75
N TRP A 378 4.41 -20.02 -11.10
CA TRP A 378 3.85 -19.56 -9.81
C TRP A 378 2.46 -18.95 -9.94
N TYR A 379 2.23 -18.20 -10.99
CA TYR A 379 0.98 -17.45 -11.19
C TYR A 379 0.34 -17.70 -12.56
N ARG A 380 1.07 -18.26 -13.52
CA ARG A 380 0.56 -18.63 -14.87
C ARG A 380 -0.19 -17.48 -15.53
N GLY A 381 0.38 -16.28 -15.53
CA GLY A 381 -0.24 -15.09 -16.11
C GLY A 381 -1.38 -14.50 -15.27
N THR A 382 -1.43 -14.77 -13.97
CA THR A 382 -2.51 -14.27 -13.09
C THR A 382 -2.02 -13.32 -11.99
N THR A 383 -0.74 -12.95 -11.97
CA THR A 383 -0.15 -12.10 -10.92
C THR A 383 -0.91 -10.80 -10.74
N TRP A 384 -1.21 -10.13 -11.83
CA TRP A 384 -1.88 -8.84 -11.86
C TRP A 384 -3.39 -8.89 -11.55
N ILE A 385 -4.05 -10.05 -11.75
CA ILE A 385 -5.52 -10.16 -11.52
C ILE A 385 -5.88 -9.93 -10.05
N ASN A 386 -5.10 -10.49 -9.13
CA ASN A 386 -5.34 -10.28 -7.69
C ASN A 386 -5.16 -8.80 -7.30
N SER A 387 -4.19 -8.09 -7.91
CA SER A 387 -4.00 -6.66 -7.72
C SER A 387 -5.17 -5.87 -8.27
N LYS A 388 -5.61 -6.18 -9.51
CA LYS A 388 -6.80 -5.57 -10.13
C LYS A 388 -8.07 -5.80 -9.29
N SER A 389 -8.32 -7.02 -8.81
CA SER A 389 -9.49 -7.32 -7.97
C SER A 389 -9.49 -6.50 -6.66
N ARG A 390 -8.32 -6.28 -6.06
CA ARG A 390 -8.16 -5.46 -4.86
C ARG A 390 -8.46 -4.00 -5.16
N ALA A 391 -7.85 -3.45 -6.22
CA ALA A 391 -8.10 -2.09 -6.68
C ALA A 391 -9.57 -1.83 -6.97
N THR A 392 -10.21 -2.72 -7.75
CA THR A 392 -11.62 -2.54 -8.15
C THR A 392 -12.59 -2.60 -6.96
N SER A 393 -12.25 -3.30 -5.88
CA SER A 393 -13.04 -3.33 -4.64
C SER A 393 -13.10 -1.95 -3.97
N GLU A 394 -11.98 -1.24 -3.89
CA GLU A 394 -11.93 0.12 -3.31
C GLU A 394 -12.42 1.18 -4.30
N ASP A 395 -12.05 1.06 -5.57
CA ASP A 395 -12.41 2.04 -6.60
C ASP A 395 -13.90 2.01 -6.98
N SER A 396 -14.62 0.95 -6.60
CA SER A 396 -16.08 0.88 -6.76
C SER A 396 -16.86 1.76 -5.77
N LEU A 397 -16.21 2.23 -4.71
CA LEU A 397 -16.84 3.10 -3.71
C LEU A 397 -17.03 4.53 -4.26
N VAL A 398 -18.05 5.21 -3.78
CA VAL A 398 -18.25 6.65 -4.07
C VAL A 398 -17.15 7.48 -3.37
N THR A 399 -16.70 7.03 -2.21
CA THR A 399 -15.60 7.60 -1.44
C THR A 399 -14.21 7.36 -2.03
N ALA A 400 -14.11 6.60 -3.14
CA ALA A 400 -12.83 6.38 -3.83
C ALA A 400 -12.22 7.70 -4.33
N ARG A 401 -10.88 7.83 -4.19
CA ARG A 401 -10.12 8.95 -4.73
C ARG A 401 -9.64 8.68 -6.17
N LYS A 402 -9.16 9.73 -6.83
CA LYS A 402 -8.42 9.62 -8.11
C LYS A 402 -7.00 9.09 -7.83
N ILE A 403 -6.32 8.55 -8.86
CA ILE A 403 -4.89 8.23 -8.79
C ILE A 403 -4.10 9.51 -8.54
N ARG A 404 -4.24 10.50 -9.44
CA ARG A 404 -3.62 11.82 -9.30
C ARG A 404 -4.60 12.78 -8.61
N GLN A 405 -4.42 12.90 -7.31
CA GLN A 405 -5.24 13.79 -6.48
C GLN A 405 -4.44 15.02 -6.09
N PRO A 406 -5.03 16.23 -6.12
CA PRO A 406 -4.38 17.43 -5.56
C PRO A 406 -3.93 17.20 -4.12
N ILE A 407 -2.75 17.70 -3.79
CA ILE A 407 -2.14 17.61 -2.46
C ILE A 407 -2.13 19.02 -1.89
N ASP A 408 -3.11 19.31 -1.05
CA ASP A 408 -3.31 20.61 -0.40
C ASP A 408 -2.95 20.58 1.09
N SER A 409 -2.69 19.38 1.63
CA SER A 409 -2.34 19.16 3.03
C SER A 409 -1.48 17.91 3.21
N GLU A 410 -0.87 17.75 4.38
CA GLU A 410 -0.14 16.54 4.77
C GLU A 410 -1.05 15.30 4.85
N HIS A 411 -2.33 15.50 5.20
CA HIS A 411 -3.32 14.42 5.16
C HIS A 411 -3.46 13.83 3.76
N ASP A 412 -3.39 14.68 2.73
CA ASP A 412 -3.49 14.24 1.33
C ASP A 412 -2.27 13.43 0.92
N ILE A 413 -1.07 13.81 1.40
CA ILE A 413 0.16 13.05 1.16
C ILE A 413 0.02 11.63 1.70
N VAL A 414 -0.35 11.48 2.98
CA VAL A 414 -0.50 10.15 3.60
C VAL A 414 -1.60 9.34 2.93
N ASN A 415 -2.71 9.97 2.53
CA ASN A 415 -3.82 9.31 1.84
C ASN A 415 -3.47 8.87 0.41
N ALA A 416 -2.35 9.34 -0.16
CA ALA A 416 -1.91 8.91 -1.48
C ALA A 416 -1.36 7.47 -1.51
N PHE A 417 -1.00 6.87 -0.37
CA PHE A 417 -0.43 5.53 -0.26
C PHE A 417 -1.52 4.48 -0.01
N ASP A 418 -2.26 4.12 -1.04
CA ASP A 418 -3.34 3.12 -0.97
C ASP A 418 -3.45 2.28 -2.26
N SER A 419 -4.40 1.33 -2.30
CA SER A 419 -4.61 0.45 -3.46
C SER A 419 -4.94 1.20 -4.77
N ILE A 420 -5.36 2.46 -4.70
CA ILE A 420 -5.61 3.28 -5.89
C ILE A 420 -4.29 3.69 -6.54
N THR A 421 -3.33 4.16 -5.75
CA THR A 421 -1.99 4.47 -6.29
C THR A 421 -1.27 3.22 -6.78
N TYR A 422 -1.21 2.18 -5.96
CA TYR A 422 -0.43 0.96 -6.25
C TYR A 422 -1.10 0.08 -7.30
N GLN A 423 -2.28 -0.46 -6.99
CA GLN A 423 -2.90 -1.52 -7.76
C GLN A 423 -3.72 -1.02 -8.95
N LYS A 424 -4.54 0.05 -8.78
CA LYS A 424 -5.24 0.67 -9.92
C LYS A 424 -4.21 1.26 -10.90
N GLY A 425 -3.20 1.98 -10.38
CA GLY A 425 -2.14 2.55 -11.21
C GLY A 425 -1.45 1.47 -12.05
N ALA A 426 -1.00 0.36 -11.43
CA ALA A 426 -0.37 -0.76 -12.13
C ALA A 426 -1.30 -1.43 -13.16
N ALA A 427 -2.59 -1.58 -12.83
CA ALA A 427 -3.57 -2.17 -13.76
C ALA A 427 -3.85 -1.27 -14.97
N VAL A 428 -3.88 0.05 -14.77
CA VAL A 428 -4.01 1.03 -15.86
C VAL A 428 -2.76 1.01 -16.75
N LEU A 429 -1.55 0.94 -16.17
CA LEU A 429 -0.30 0.77 -16.93
C LEU A 429 -0.35 -0.49 -17.79
N SER A 430 -0.74 -1.64 -17.23
CA SER A 430 -0.87 -2.92 -17.95
C SER A 430 -1.89 -2.84 -19.10
N MET A 431 -3.01 -2.14 -18.89
CA MET A 431 -4.03 -1.94 -19.93
C MET A 431 -3.48 -1.13 -21.11
N PHE A 432 -2.79 -0.04 -20.85
CA PHE A 432 -2.21 0.80 -21.89
C PHE A 432 -1.02 0.13 -22.58
N GLU A 433 -0.18 -0.57 -21.83
CA GLU A 433 0.88 -1.40 -22.40
C GLU A 433 0.34 -2.42 -23.40
N HIS A 434 -0.72 -3.17 -23.03
CA HIS A 434 -1.36 -4.13 -23.91
C HIS A 434 -1.94 -3.48 -25.18
N TRP A 435 -2.51 -2.30 -25.04
CA TRP A 435 -3.09 -1.56 -26.18
C TRP A 435 -2.04 -0.99 -27.13
N ILE A 436 -0.91 -0.51 -26.58
CA ILE A 436 0.20 0.09 -27.34
C ILE A 436 1.11 -0.98 -27.94
N GLY A 437 1.31 -2.08 -27.21
CA GLY A 437 2.28 -3.13 -27.47
C GLY A 437 3.48 -3.08 -26.52
N GLU A 438 3.86 -4.24 -26.00
CA GLU A 438 4.86 -4.39 -24.94
C GLU A 438 6.21 -3.78 -25.31
N GLU A 439 6.73 -4.06 -26.52
CA GLU A 439 8.03 -3.52 -26.95
C GLU A 439 8.06 -2.00 -27.06
N ALA A 440 6.98 -1.39 -27.57
CA ALA A 440 6.90 0.07 -27.68
C ALA A 440 6.80 0.72 -26.29
N PHE A 441 6.05 0.11 -25.39
CA PHE A 441 5.93 0.56 -24.01
C PHE A 441 7.29 0.46 -23.30
N GLN A 442 8.02 -0.65 -23.42
CA GLN A 442 9.34 -0.84 -22.83
C GLN A 442 10.36 0.20 -23.33
N ARG A 443 10.37 0.50 -24.63
CA ARG A 443 11.22 1.59 -25.17
C ARG A 443 10.84 2.95 -24.59
N GLY A 444 9.56 3.21 -24.41
CA GLY A 444 9.08 4.42 -23.75
C GLY A 444 9.56 4.53 -22.30
N ILE A 445 9.49 3.45 -21.54
CA ILE A 445 10.04 3.35 -20.18
C ILE A 445 11.54 3.65 -20.18
N HIS A 446 12.30 3.02 -21.04
CA HIS A 446 13.75 3.24 -21.14
C HIS A 446 14.08 4.72 -21.44
N ARG A 447 13.34 5.34 -22.38
CA ARG A 447 13.47 6.76 -22.69
C ARG A 447 13.15 7.66 -21.48
N TYR A 448 12.06 7.40 -20.78
CA TYR A 448 11.68 8.13 -19.59
C TYR A 448 12.78 8.11 -18.52
N LEU A 449 13.30 6.91 -18.22
CA LEU A 449 14.36 6.73 -17.23
C LEU A 449 15.67 7.42 -17.65
N GLN A 450 16.04 7.39 -18.93
CA GLN A 450 17.24 8.07 -19.41
C GLN A 450 17.11 9.60 -19.41
N GLN A 451 15.95 10.11 -19.84
CA GLN A 451 15.76 11.57 -19.97
C GLN A 451 15.70 12.28 -18.62
N HIS A 452 15.19 11.60 -17.59
CA HIS A 452 14.98 12.17 -16.27
C HIS A 452 15.92 11.62 -15.20
N ALA A 453 16.92 10.82 -15.59
CA ALA A 453 17.91 10.22 -14.65
C ALA A 453 18.49 11.25 -13.69
N TRP A 454 18.49 10.94 -12.39
CA TRP A 454 18.96 11.77 -11.29
C TRP A 454 18.17 13.08 -11.09
N GLY A 455 17.02 13.20 -11.74
CA GLY A 455 16.12 14.35 -11.64
C GLY A 455 14.71 13.96 -11.21
N ASN A 456 13.80 14.90 -11.46
CA ASN A 456 12.37 14.75 -11.19
C ASN A 456 11.59 14.67 -12.49
N ALA A 457 10.42 14.02 -12.45
CA ALA A 457 9.49 13.94 -13.56
C ALA A 457 8.05 14.07 -13.10
N THR A 458 7.17 14.45 -14.03
CA THR A 458 5.71 14.55 -13.86
C THR A 458 5.00 13.47 -14.68
N ALA A 459 3.71 13.25 -14.41
CA ALA A 459 2.86 12.41 -15.26
C ALA A 459 2.93 12.80 -16.75
N ARG A 460 3.02 14.09 -17.04
CA ARG A 460 3.13 14.59 -18.42
C ARG A 460 4.43 14.13 -19.08
N ASP A 461 5.54 14.18 -18.36
CA ASP A 461 6.84 13.75 -18.86
C ASP A 461 6.84 12.26 -19.17
N PHE A 462 6.28 11.45 -18.27
CA PHE A 462 6.11 10.02 -18.46
C PHE A 462 5.26 9.70 -19.71
N LEU A 463 4.07 10.29 -19.80
CA LEU A 463 3.16 10.03 -20.91
C LEU A 463 3.71 10.51 -22.26
N ALA A 464 4.48 11.60 -22.28
CA ALA A 464 5.19 12.07 -23.46
C ALA A 464 6.29 11.06 -23.91
N ALA A 465 7.06 10.52 -22.96
CA ALA A 465 8.08 9.52 -23.26
C ALA A 465 7.48 8.22 -23.83
N ILE A 466 6.38 7.73 -23.25
CA ILE A 466 5.67 6.55 -23.76
C ILE A 466 5.04 6.80 -25.14
N GLY A 467 4.40 7.99 -25.33
CA GLY A 467 3.73 8.32 -26.58
C GLY A 467 4.67 8.50 -27.77
N ALA A 468 5.92 8.89 -27.53
CA ALA A 468 6.89 9.22 -28.57
C ALA A 468 7.17 8.08 -29.57
N ASP A 469 7.13 6.81 -29.12
CA ASP A 469 7.41 5.63 -29.96
C ASP A 469 6.15 5.04 -30.61
N THR A 470 4.96 5.47 -30.18
CA THR A 470 3.71 4.86 -30.64
C THR A 470 3.08 5.58 -31.82
N GLY A 471 3.51 6.82 -32.12
CA GLY A 471 2.85 7.71 -33.05
C GLY A 471 1.43 8.08 -32.65
N ARG A 472 1.03 7.84 -31.38
CA ARG A 472 -0.31 8.11 -30.83
C ARG A 472 -0.17 9.03 -29.63
N ASP A 473 -1.05 9.99 -29.51
CA ASP A 473 -1.22 10.74 -28.27
C ASP A 473 -2.06 9.92 -27.28
N ILE A 474 -1.37 9.28 -26.34
CA ILE A 474 -2.01 8.45 -25.32
C ILE A 474 -2.42 9.26 -24.08
N ALA A 475 -1.88 10.46 -23.92
CA ALA A 475 -2.05 11.26 -22.72
C ALA A 475 -3.53 11.58 -22.41
N PRO A 476 -4.40 11.98 -23.38
CA PRO A 476 -5.80 12.21 -23.08
C PRO A 476 -6.52 10.96 -22.55
N ALA A 477 -6.25 9.78 -23.15
CA ALA A 477 -6.90 8.54 -22.73
C ALA A 477 -6.43 8.10 -21.35
N PHE A 478 -5.13 8.11 -21.11
CA PHE A 478 -4.53 7.74 -19.83
C PHE A 478 -4.99 8.67 -18.71
N SER A 479 -5.04 9.98 -18.95
CA SER A 479 -5.47 10.99 -17.97
C SER A 479 -6.91 10.77 -17.49
N THR A 480 -7.80 10.18 -18.31
CA THR A 480 -9.15 9.86 -17.84
C THR A 480 -9.17 8.87 -16.68
N PHE A 481 -8.16 8.00 -16.55
CA PHE A 481 -8.00 7.08 -15.44
C PHE A 481 -7.22 7.68 -14.26
N LEU A 482 -6.28 8.59 -14.53
CA LEU A 482 -5.53 9.29 -13.47
C LEU A 482 -6.42 10.27 -12.71
N ASP A 483 -7.26 11.02 -13.43
CA ASP A 483 -7.96 12.20 -12.92
C ASP A 483 -9.42 11.93 -12.53
N GLN A 484 -9.88 10.68 -12.64
CA GLN A 484 -11.24 10.29 -12.23
C GLN A 484 -11.22 9.10 -11.26
N PRO A 485 -12.04 9.13 -10.18
CA PRO A 485 -12.29 7.98 -9.34
C PRO A 485 -13.23 7.00 -10.03
N GLY A 486 -13.21 5.74 -9.59
CA GLY A 486 -14.08 4.71 -10.14
C GLY A 486 -13.51 4.00 -11.35
N LEU A 487 -14.28 3.04 -11.85
CA LEU A 487 -13.91 2.23 -13.02
C LEU A 487 -15.09 2.10 -13.98
N PRO A 488 -14.82 1.90 -15.29
CA PRO A 488 -15.88 1.69 -16.27
C PRO A 488 -16.58 0.34 -16.08
N LEU A 489 -17.90 0.32 -16.28
CA LEU A 489 -18.66 -0.86 -16.65
C LEU A 489 -18.99 -0.76 -18.15
N VAL A 490 -18.42 -1.65 -18.92
CA VAL A 490 -18.60 -1.70 -20.37
C VAL A 490 -19.68 -2.74 -20.70
N THR A 491 -20.81 -2.28 -21.22
CA THR A 491 -21.84 -3.19 -21.75
C THR A 491 -21.50 -3.54 -23.19
N VAL A 492 -21.48 -4.84 -23.49
CA VAL A 492 -21.08 -5.36 -24.80
C VAL A 492 -22.20 -6.20 -25.39
N GLY A 493 -22.63 -5.87 -26.59
CA GLY A 493 -23.58 -6.63 -27.40
C GLY A 493 -22.98 -7.04 -28.75
N LEU A 494 -23.34 -8.22 -29.27
CA LEU A 494 -22.90 -8.67 -30.57
C LEU A 494 -24.01 -8.47 -31.61
N GLN A 495 -23.71 -7.77 -32.66
CA GLN A 495 -24.62 -7.49 -33.79
C GLN A 495 -24.11 -8.19 -35.05
N CYS A 496 -24.99 -9.01 -35.65
CA CYS A 496 -24.70 -9.78 -36.85
C CYS A 496 -25.82 -9.60 -37.88
N GLU A 497 -25.62 -8.66 -38.81
CA GLU A 497 -26.56 -8.38 -39.87
C GLU A 497 -26.15 -9.08 -41.17
N ARG A 498 -27.10 -9.53 -41.98
CA ARG A 498 -26.79 -10.12 -43.27
C ARG A 498 -26.14 -9.10 -44.21
N GLY A 499 -24.99 -9.47 -44.77
CA GLY A 499 -24.25 -8.62 -45.70
C GLY A 499 -23.31 -7.61 -45.10
N SER A 500 -23.30 -7.49 -43.75
CA SER A 500 -22.38 -6.64 -43.00
C SER A 500 -21.41 -7.45 -42.18
N LYS A 501 -20.24 -6.89 -41.88
CA LYS A 501 -19.32 -7.49 -40.91
C LYS A 501 -19.94 -7.48 -39.51
N PRO A 502 -19.74 -8.54 -38.73
CA PRO A 502 -20.14 -8.52 -37.34
C PRO A 502 -19.48 -7.38 -36.57
N LYS A 503 -20.22 -6.77 -35.65
CA LYS A 503 -19.69 -5.71 -34.79
C LYS A 503 -20.16 -5.85 -33.37
N LEU A 504 -19.39 -5.30 -32.45
CA LEU A 504 -19.79 -5.14 -31.06
C LEU A 504 -20.39 -3.75 -30.85
N SER A 505 -21.59 -3.68 -30.29
CA SER A 505 -22.11 -2.45 -29.72
C SER A 505 -21.53 -2.30 -28.32
N LEU A 506 -21.01 -1.11 -28.02
CA LEU A 506 -20.33 -0.80 -26.78
C LEU A 506 -21.03 0.36 -26.11
N SER A 507 -21.25 0.28 -24.79
CA SER A 507 -21.60 1.45 -23.98
C SER A 507 -20.88 1.39 -22.66
N GLN A 508 -20.57 2.55 -22.09
CA GLN A 508 -19.88 2.65 -20.81
C GLN A 508 -20.66 3.52 -19.82
N GLU A 509 -20.54 3.17 -18.57
CA GLU A 509 -20.95 3.95 -17.40
C GLU A 509 -20.01 3.66 -16.23
N ARG A 510 -20.05 4.45 -15.16
CA ARG A 510 -19.31 4.09 -13.94
C ARG A 510 -19.90 2.83 -13.32
N TYR A 511 -19.05 1.86 -12.99
CA TYR A 511 -19.47 0.72 -12.18
C TYR A 511 -19.77 1.18 -10.75
N LEU A 512 -20.98 0.92 -10.30
CA LEU A 512 -21.45 1.21 -8.94
C LEU A 512 -22.15 -0.02 -8.37
N PRO A 513 -21.76 -0.51 -7.17
CA PRO A 513 -22.49 -1.57 -6.47
C PRO A 513 -23.94 -1.17 -6.17
N ALA A 514 -24.80 -2.14 -5.92
CA ALA A 514 -26.18 -1.91 -5.50
C ALA A 514 -26.20 -1.06 -4.20
N GLY A 515 -27.00 0.01 -4.21
CA GLY A 515 -27.13 0.94 -3.08
C GLY A 515 -26.16 2.12 -3.10
N SER A 516 -25.21 2.14 -4.00
CA SER A 516 -24.32 3.32 -4.15
C SER A 516 -25.12 4.59 -4.49
N GLN A 517 -24.72 5.70 -3.88
CA GLN A 517 -25.35 7.01 -4.08
C GLN A 517 -24.59 7.91 -5.07
N GLY A 518 -23.64 7.36 -5.81
CA GLY A 518 -22.84 8.08 -6.80
C GLY A 518 -23.52 8.21 -8.16
N SER A 519 -23.01 9.12 -9.01
CA SER A 519 -23.42 9.22 -10.41
C SER A 519 -22.74 8.16 -11.26
N ALA A 520 -23.50 7.51 -12.15
CA ALA A 520 -22.98 6.59 -13.15
C ALA A 520 -22.50 7.30 -14.45
N ASP A 521 -22.68 8.60 -14.58
CA ASP A 521 -22.50 9.35 -15.83
C ASP A 521 -21.03 9.66 -16.22
N GLN A 522 -20.05 9.07 -15.50
CA GLN A 522 -18.65 9.22 -15.86
C GLN A 522 -18.31 8.50 -17.17
N VAL A 523 -17.41 9.13 -17.95
CA VAL A 523 -16.93 8.61 -19.23
C VAL A 523 -15.40 8.60 -19.21
N TRP A 524 -14.81 7.47 -19.57
CA TRP A 524 -13.39 7.29 -19.78
C TRP A 524 -13.07 7.11 -21.26
N GLN A 525 -11.80 7.22 -21.61
CA GLN A 525 -11.31 6.78 -22.91
C GLN A 525 -10.71 5.40 -22.75
N VAL A 526 -11.52 4.37 -22.98
CA VAL A 526 -11.23 2.97 -22.64
C VAL A 526 -10.66 2.22 -23.82
N PRO A 527 -9.41 1.73 -23.77
CA PRO A 527 -8.92 0.75 -24.73
C PRO A 527 -9.67 -0.59 -24.55
N ILE A 528 -10.44 -1.00 -25.54
CA ILE A 528 -11.18 -2.26 -25.55
C ILE A 528 -10.60 -3.16 -26.63
N CYS A 529 -10.03 -4.30 -26.23
CA CYS A 529 -9.55 -5.35 -27.12
C CYS A 529 -10.41 -6.59 -26.92
N ALA A 530 -11.10 -7.00 -27.99
CA ALA A 530 -11.94 -8.18 -27.99
C ALA A 530 -11.29 -9.32 -28.78
N ARG A 531 -11.32 -10.52 -28.19
CA ARG A 531 -10.92 -11.77 -28.84
C ARG A 531 -12.17 -12.59 -29.16
N TYR A 532 -12.22 -13.22 -30.33
CA TYR A 532 -13.41 -13.89 -30.80
C TYR A 532 -13.11 -15.07 -31.73
N GLU A 533 -14.09 -15.95 -31.89
CA GLU A 533 -14.02 -17.06 -32.86
C GLU A 533 -14.02 -16.54 -34.30
N ASN A 534 -13.07 -17.02 -35.11
CA ASN A 534 -12.95 -16.70 -36.53
C ASN A 534 -12.80 -17.99 -37.36
N GLY A 535 -13.92 -18.66 -37.57
CA GLY A 535 -13.95 -19.90 -38.37
C GLY A 535 -13.14 -21.04 -37.75
N LYS A 536 -11.90 -21.25 -38.21
CA LYS A 536 -11.02 -22.30 -37.66
C LYS A 536 -10.08 -21.84 -36.55
N GLY A 537 -10.06 -20.55 -36.26
CA GLY A 537 -9.13 -19.96 -35.30
C GLY A 537 -9.78 -18.88 -34.46
N GLN A 538 -8.96 -17.97 -34.00
CA GLN A 538 -9.32 -16.80 -33.19
C GLN A 538 -8.76 -15.55 -33.83
N ALA A 539 -9.43 -14.43 -33.65
CA ALA A 539 -8.99 -13.10 -34.07
C ALA A 539 -9.14 -12.11 -32.94
N ARG A 540 -8.46 -10.99 -33.08
CA ARG A 540 -8.45 -9.87 -32.15
C ARG A 540 -8.65 -8.56 -32.89
N ASP A 541 -9.54 -7.73 -32.37
CA ASP A 541 -9.69 -6.33 -32.80
C ASP A 541 -9.79 -5.44 -31.56
N CYS A 542 -9.28 -4.20 -31.69
CA CYS A 542 -9.27 -3.22 -30.62
C CYS A 542 -9.86 -1.88 -31.07
N VAL A 543 -10.47 -1.16 -30.12
CA VAL A 543 -10.95 0.22 -30.31
C VAL A 543 -10.69 1.03 -29.04
N LEU A 544 -10.48 2.34 -29.19
CA LEU A 544 -10.53 3.28 -28.08
C LEU A 544 -11.96 3.83 -27.96
N LEU A 545 -12.70 3.41 -26.95
CA LEU A 545 -14.04 3.93 -26.67
C LEU A 545 -13.92 5.27 -25.95
N THR A 546 -14.14 6.37 -26.70
CA THR A 546 -13.97 7.75 -26.20
C THR A 546 -15.26 8.42 -25.77
N GLN A 547 -16.40 7.82 -26.09
CA GLN A 547 -17.73 8.35 -25.83
C GLN A 547 -18.55 7.38 -24.98
N LYS A 548 -19.73 7.80 -24.53
CA LYS A 548 -20.68 6.96 -23.77
C LYS A 548 -21.07 5.69 -24.53
N THR A 549 -21.11 5.77 -25.87
CA THR A 549 -21.41 4.65 -26.77
C THR A 549 -20.42 4.59 -27.92
N GLY A 550 -20.23 3.41 -28.49
CA GLY A 550 -19.38 3.18 -29.65
C GLY A 550 -19.57 1.81 -30.25
N GLU A 551 -18.81 1.51 -31.27
CA GLU A 551 -18.84 0.22 -31.94
C GLU A 551 -17.41 -0.29 -32.20
N LEU A 552 -17.23 -1.61 -32.18
CA LEU A 552 -16.02 -2.28 -32.63
C LEU A 552 -16.37 -3.23 -33.77
N GLU A 553 -15.93 -2.94 -35.00
CA GLU A 553 -16.03 -3.87 -36.12
C GLU A 553 -15.09 -5.06 -35.89
N LEU A 554 -15.61 -6.28 -36.04
CA LEU A 554 -14.82 -7.49 -35.97
C LEU A 554 -14.24 -7.76 -37.37
N ALA A 555 -13.16 -7.04 -37.70
CA ALA A 555 -12.66 -6.91 -39.07
C ALA A 555 -12.28 -8.24 -39.69
N SER A 556 -11.77 -9.20 -38.91
CA SER A 556 -11.36 -10.52 -39.37
C SER A 556 -12.50 -11.55 -39.41
N ALA A 557 -13.70 -11.22 -38.84
CA ALA A 557 -14.81 -12.14 -38.77
C ALA A 557 -15.46 -12.36 -40.16
N GLN A 558 -15.52 -13.60 -40.61
CA GLN A 558 -16.16 -13.97 -41.88
C GLN A 558 -17.65 -14.30 -41.71
N ARG A 559 -18.06 -14.58 -40.48
CA ARG A 559 -19.45 -14.90 -40.08
C ARG A 559 -19.66 -14.41 -38.64
N CYS A 560 -20.89 -14.46 -38.17
CA CYS A 560 -21.17 -14.17 -36.78
C CYS A 560 -20.38 -15.12 -35.85
N PRO A 561 -19.48 -14.60 -34.97
CA PRO A 561 -18.68 -15.42 -34.07
C PRO A 561 -19.55 -16.24 -33.12
N ALA A 562 -19.18 -17.48 -32.84
CA ALA A 562 -19.88 -18.32 -31.86
C ALA A 562 -19.69 -17.78 -30.44
N TRP A 563 -18.55 -17.15 -30.15
CA TRP A 563 -18.24 -16.51 -28.89
C TRP A 563 -17.36 -15.27 -29.07
N VAL A 564 -17.45 -14.35 -28.11
CA VAL A 564 -16.61 -13.14 -28.03
C VAL A 564 -16.21 -12.96 -26.57
N LEU A 565 -14.92 -12.65 -26.34
CA LEU A 565 -14.35 -12.22 -25.06
C LEU A 565 -14.01 -10.73 -25.16
N PRO A 566 -14.74 -9.82 -24.51
CA PRO A 566 -14.55 -8.38 -24.67
C PRO A 566 -13.31 -7.81 -23.97
N ASN A 567 -12.70 -8.55 -23.05
CA ASN A 567 -11.51 -8.13 -22.31
C ASN A 567 -10.41 -9.19 -22.48
N GLU A 568 -9.73 -9.13 -23.62
CA GLU A 568 -8.67 -10.07 -23.94
C GLU A 568 -7.55 -10.05 -22.90
N GLY A 569 -7.10 -11.25 -22.50
CA GLY A 569 -6.08 -11.43 -21.45
C GLY A 569 -6.51 -10.90 -20.09
N GLU A 570 -7.73 -10.38 -19.96
CA GLU A 570 -8.25 -9.67 -18.76
C GLU A 570 -7.45 -8.41 -18.39
N LEU A 571 -6.74 -7.81 -19.35
CA LEU A 571 -5.80 -6.70 -19.11
C LEU A 571 -6.46 -5.32 -19.03
N GLY A 572 -7.72 -5.18 -19.47
CA GLY A 572 -8.47 -3.92 -19.34
C GLY A 572 -8.89 -3.63 -17.89
N TYR A 573 -8.73 -2.38 -17.47
CA TYR A 573 -9.22 -1.90 -16.16
C TYR A 573 -10.68 -1.45 -16.26
N TYR A 574 -11.58 -2.39 -16.50
CA TYR A 574 -13.02 -2.23 -16.56
C TYR A 574 -13.74 -3.54 -16.23
N ARG A 575 -15.04 -3.47 -15.94
CA ARG A 575 -15.94 -4.62 -15.81
C ARG A 575 -16.77 -4.78 -17.06
N VAL A 576 -17.16 -6.02 -17.38
CA VAL A 576 -17.97 -6.32 -18.55
C VAL A 576 -19.38 -6.73 -18.15
N LEU A 577 -20.38 -6.10 -18.77
CA LEU A 577 -21.76 -6.53 -18.78
C LEU A 577 -22.07 -7.13 -20.15
N TYR A 578 -22.28 -8.42 -20.19
CA TYR A 578 -22.59 -9.16 -21.42
C TYR A 578 -24.07 -9.04 -21.74
N SER A 579 -24.40 -8.45 -22.90
CA SER A 579 -25.79 -8.27 -23.32
C SER A 579 -26.34 -9.53 -24.02
N GLY A 580 -27.61 -9.83 -23.77
CA GLY A 580 -28.29 -10.99 -24.36
C GLY A 580 -27.69 -12.34 -23.91
N ASP A 581 -27.41 -13.22 -24.86
CA ASP A 581 -26.86 -14.57 -24.63
C ASP A 581 -25.32 -14.62 -24.71
N LEU A 582 -24.65 -13.50 -24.80
CA LEU A 582 -23.20 -13.41 -25.07
C LEU A 582 -22.36 -14.15 -24.01
N LEU A 583 -22.70 -13.99 -22.71
CA LEU A 583 -22.03 -14.73 -21.63
C LEU A 583 -22.26 -16.24 -21.74
N ALA A 584 -23.49 -16.66 -22.00
CA ALA A 584 -23.83 -18.08 -22.13
C ALA A 584 -23.07 -18.71 -23.31
N ARG A 585 -22.98 -18.01 -24.44
CA ARG A 585 -22.20 -18.43 -25.61
C ARG A 585 -20.70 -18.50 -25.29
N LEU A 586 -20.16 -17.50 -24.60
CA LEU A 586 -18.76 -17.50 -24.18
C LEU A 586 -18.44 -18.70 -23.28
N LEU A 587 -19.27 -18.97 -22.28
CA LEU A 587 -19.06 -20.10 -21.36
C LEU A 587 -19.23 -21.46 -22.04
N LYS A 588 -20.16 -21.60 -22.96
CA LYS A 588 -20.46 -22.84 -23.68
C LYS A 588 -19.44 -23.14 -24.78
N ASP A 589 -19.24 -22.17 -25.67
CA ASP A 589 -18.51 -22.36 -26.93
C ASP A 589 -17.06 -21.86 -26.83
N GLY A 590 -16.82 -20.81 -26.02
CA GLY A 590 -15.50 -20.22 -25.78
C GLY A 590 -14.75 -20.78 -24.57
N GLY A 591 -15.42 -21.41 -23.62
CA GLY A 591 -14.87 -21.75 -22.30
C GLY A 591 -13.56 -22.56 -22.31
N LYS A 592 -13.39 -23.46 -23.31
CA LYS A 592 -12.15 -24.23 -23.49
C LYS A 592 -11.01 -23.44 -24.15
N GLN A 593 -11.32 -22.28 -24.72
CA GLN A 593 -10.37 -21.42 -25.44
C GLN A 593 -9.87 -20.28 -24.58
N LEU A 594 -10.48 -20.09 -23.38
CA LEU A 594 -10.10 -19.05 -22.44
C LEU A 594 -8.82 -19.42 -21.70
N ALA A 595 -7.86 -18.50 -21.69
CA ALA A 595 -6.71 -18.59 -20.80
C ALA A 595 -7.14 -18.55 -19.32
N LEU A 596 -6.28 -19.00 -18.43
CA LEU A 596 -6.60 -19.02 -16.98
C LEU A 596 -6.97 -17.62 -16.48
N ALA A 597 -6.22 -16.60 -16.86
CA ALA A 597 -6.49 -15.19 -16.54
C ALA A 597 -7.90 -14.76 -16.96
N GLU A 598 -8.28 -15.07 -18.17
CA GLU A 598 -9.58 -14.72 -18.75
C GLU A 598 -10.75 -15.45 -18.05
N ARG A 599 -10.53 -16.70 -17.65
CA ARG A 599 -11.52 -17.46 -16.87
C ARG A 599 -11.75 -16.85 -15.47
N ILE A 600 -10.68 -16.38 -14.84
CA ILE A 600 -10.78 -15.66 -13.56
C ILE A 600 -11.49 -14.33 -13.77
N GLY A 601 -11.14 -13.58 -14.82
CA GLY A 601 -11.75 -12.30 -15.16
C GLY A 601 -13.26 -12.41 -15.38
N VAL A 602 -13.71 -13.43 -16.12
CA VAL A 602 -15.15 -13.69 -16.31
C VAL A 602 -15.85 -14.00 -14.98
N LEU A 603 -15.19 -14.74 -14.06
CA LEU A 603 -15.74 -14.98 -12.72
C LEU A 603 -15.80 -13.69 -11.89
N ASP A 604 -14.81 -12.83 -12.00
CA ASP A 604 -14.78 -11.52 -11.33
C ASP A 604 -15.87 -10.58 -11.89
N ASP A 605 -16.11 -10.59 -13.20
CA ASP A 605 -17.22 -9.85 -13.82
C ASP A 605 -18.58 -10.37 -13.33
N VAL A 606 -18.77 -11.69 -13.31
CA VAL A 606 -19.98 -12.31 -12.75
C VAL A 606 -20.21 -11.88 -11.31
N ASN A 607 -19.17 -11.90 -10.48
CA ASN A 607 -19.26 -11.47 -9.08
C ASN A 607 -19.55 -9.96 -8.96
N ALA A 608 -18.98 -9.13 -9.83
CA ALA A 608 -19.27 -7.70 -9.88
C ALA A 608 -20.73 -7.42 -10.29
N LEU A 609 -21.27 -8.19 -11.24
CA LEU A 609 -22.68 -8.10 -11.65
C LEU A 609 -23.64 -8.53 -10.52
N VAL A 610 -23.25 -9.51 -9.71
CA VAL A 610 -23.98 -9.87 -8.48
C VAL A 610 -23.95 -8.72 -7.49
N GLY A 611 -22.78 -8.11 -7.28
CA GLY A 611 -22.61 -6.93 -6.41
C GLY A 611 -23.45 -5.73 -6.84
N ARG A 612 -23.66 -5.57 -8.15
CA ARG A 612 -24.54 -4.54 -8.72
C ARG A 612 -26.04 -4.92 -8.68
N GLY A 613 -26.37 -6.17 -8.41
CA GLY A 613 -27.76 -6.67 -8.46
C GLY A 613 -28.28 -6.98 -9.88
N LYS A 614 -27.38 -7.06 -10.87
CA LYS A 614 -27.71 -7.45 -12.26
C LYS A 614 -27.68 -8.97 -12.48
N MET A 615 -27.14 -9.72 -11.52
CA MET A 615 -27.14 -11.18 -11.47
C MET A 615 -27.46 -11.62 -10.04
N LEU A 616 -28.11 -12.77 -9.89
CA LEU A 616 -28.50 -13.29 -8.58
C LEU A 616 -27.50 -14.33 -8.08
N TYR A 617 -27.23 -14.36 -6.77
CA TYR A 617 -26.34 -15.36 -6.18
C TYR A 617 -26.81 -16.80 -6.42
N GLY A 618 -28.14 -17.05 -6.46
CA GLY A 618 -28.69 -18.37 -6.77
C GLY A 618 -28.21 -18.91 -8.13
N GLU A 619 -28.01 -18.04 -9.14
CA GLU A 619 -27.50 -18.40 -10.46
C GLU A 619 -26.03 -18.79 -10.39
N VAL A 620 -25.21 -18.00 -9.67
CA VAL A 620 -23.78 -18.26 -9.48
C VAL A 620 -23.54 -19.54 -8.69
N LEU A 621 -24.33 -19.78 -7.66
CA LEU A 621 -24.24 -20.99 -6.85
C LEU A 621 -24.50 -22.28 -7.65
N GLN A 622 -25.24 -22.19 -8.76
CA GLN A 622 -25.43 -23.30 -9.68
C GLN A 622 -24.14 -23.71 -10.42
N LEU A 623 -23.20 -22.78 -10.62
CA LEU A 623 -21.92 -23.04 -11.27
C LEU A 623 -20.89 -23.68 -10.30
N VAL A 624 -21.05 -23.48 -9.00
CA VAL A 624 -20.10 -23.89 -7.96
C VAL A 624 -19.72 -25.38 -8.03
N PRO A 625 -20.63 -26.35 -8.26
CA PRO A 625 -20.24 -27.77 -8.34
C PRO A 625 -19.30 -28.10 -9.51
N ALA A 626 -19.39 -27.35 -10.62
CA ALA A 626 -18.46 -27.49 -11.75
C ALA A 626 -17.11 -26.82 -11.44
N LEU A 627 -17.16 -25.57 -10.97
CA LEU A 627 -15.97 -24.77 -10.64
C LEU A 627 -15.13 -25.38 -9.50
N SER A 628 -15.75 -26.05 -8.53
CA SER A 628 -15.05 -26.74 -7.42
C SER A 628 -14.14 -27.89 -7.88
N LYS A 629 -14.35 -28.41 -9.09
CA LYS A 629 -13.61 -29.51 -9.69
C LYS A 629 -12.50 -29.03 -10.63
N ASP A 630 -12.39 -27.72 -10.84
CA ASP A 630 -11.39 -27.17 -11.74
C ASP A 630 -9.97 -27.60 -11.33
N PRO A 631 -9.10 -27.90 -12.30
CA PRO A 631 -7.71 -28.25 -11.99
C PRO A 631 -6.89 -27.05 -11.46
N HIS A 632 -7.27 -25.82 -11.84
CA HIS A 632 -6.49 -24.63 -11.48
C HIS A 632 -6.86 -24.11 -10.10
N ARG A 633 -5.85 -23.87 -9.30
CA ARG A 633 -5.93 -23.39 -7.92
C ARG A 633 -6.75 -22.10 -7.81
N GLU A 634 -6.51 -21.17 -8.70
CA GLU A 634 -7.11 -19.83 -8.70
C GLU A 634 -8.65 -19.90 -8.81
N ILE A 635 -9.14 -20.72 -9.74
CA ILE A 635 -10.59 -20.92 -9.92
C ILE A 635 -11.23 -21.54 -8.66
N VAL A 636 -10.58 -22.57 -8.09
CA VAL A 636 -11.09 -23.22 -6.87
C VAL A 636 -11.07 -22.26 -5.69
N THR A 637 -10.00 -21.48 -5.51
CA THR A 637 -9.88 -20.51 -4.43
C THR A 637 -10.90 -19.38 -4.57
N SER A 638 -11.14 -18.87 -5.78
CA SER A 638 -12.21 -17.87 -6.04
C SER A 638 -13.58 -18.46 -5.74
N THR A 639 -13.83 -19.73 -6.14
CA THR A 639 -15.07 -20.41 -5.84
C THR A 639 -15.30 -20.60 -4.34
N THR A 640 -14.25 -20.98 -3.56
CA THR A 640 -14.35 -21.10 -2.10
C THR A 640 -14.62 -19.76 -1.43
N ARG A 641 -14.07 -18.67 -1.98
CA ARG A 641 -14.29 -17.30 -1.49
C ARG A 641 -15.74 -16.84 -1.73
N ILE A 642 -16.28 -17.07 -2.93
CA ILE A 642 -17.69 -16.75 -3.26
C ILE A 642 -18.63 -17.48 -2.29
N VAL A 643 -18.46 -18.79 -2.13
CA VAL A 643 -19.32 -19.58 -1.25
C VAL A 643 -19.14 -19.17 0.21
N GLY A 644 -17.90 -19.05 0.69
CA GLY A 644 -17.59 -18.71 2.09
C GLY A 644 -18.08 -17.33 2.51
N GLY A 645 -18.06 -16.36 1.57
CA GLY A 645 -18.50 -14.98 1.81
C GLY A 645 -20.01 -14.84 2.13
N LEU A 646 -20.83 -15.79 1.73
CA LEU A 646 -22.28 -15.76 2.02
C LEU A 646 -22.58 -15.89 3.52
N LYS A 647 -21.72 -16.59 4.27
CA LYS A 647 -21.93 -16.96 5.68
C LYS A 647 -22.26 -15.77 6.57
N SER A 648 -21.60 -14.64 6.37
CA SER A 648 -21.64 -13.51 7.31
C SER A 648 -22.98 -12.76 7.31
N HIS A 649 -23.65 -12.62 6.14
CA HIS A 649 -24.79 -11.71 6.00
C HIS A 649 -25.96 -12.27 5.20
N LEU A 650 -25.74 -13.28 4.36
CA LEU A 650 -26.74 -13.81 3.43
C LEU A 650 -27.31 -15.18 3.84
N ILE A 651 -26.73 -15.83 4.86
CA ILE A 651 -27.19 -17.12 5.37
C ILE A 651 -27.81 -16.92 6.75
N PRO A 652 -29.17 -16.85 6.85
CA PRO A 652 -29.82 -16.80 8.14
C PRO A 652 -29.60 -18.10 8.93
N GLU A 653 -29.72 -18.04 10.25
CA GLU A 653 -29.44 -19.15 11.16
C GLU A 653 -30.26 -20.42 10.75
N SER A 654 -31.50 -20.23 10.32
CA SER A 654 -32.39 -21.34 9.87
C SER A 654 -31.88 -22.11 8.65
N LEU A 655 -31.06 -21.47 7.81
CA LEU A 655 -30.48 -22.07 6.59
C LEU A 655 -29.03 -22.55 6.76
N ARG A 656 -28.41 -22.32 7.89
CA ARG A 656 -27.03 -22.79 8.15
C ARG A 656 -26.85 -24.29 7.92
N PRO A 657 -27.76 -25.16 8.38
CA PRO A 657 -27.61 -26.60 8.12
C PRO A 657 -27.59 -26.95 6.63
N SER A 658 -28.50 -26.35 5.83
CA SER A 658 -28.56 -26.58 4.37
C SER A 658 -27.33 -26.05 3.66
N TYR A 659 -26.84 -24.89 4.06
CA TYR A 659 -25.62 -24.29 3.55
C TYR A 659 -24.37 -25.14 3.88
N ALA A 660 -24.24 -25.57 5.11
CA ALA A 660 -23.15 -26.45 5.52
C ALA A 660 -23.19 -27.80 4.79
N GLN A 661 -24.41 -28.37 4.59
CA GLN A 661 -24.59 -29.58 3.80
C GLN A 661 -24.17 -29.39 2.33
N PHE A 662 -24.53 -28.27 1.72
CA PHE A 662 -24.12 -27.95 0.36
C PHE A 662 -22.57 -27.91 0.24
N ILE A 663 -21.87 -27.23 1.16
CA ILE A 663 -20.41 -27.18 1.18
C ILE A 663 -19.81 -28.58 1.29
N ARG A 664 -20.28 -29.39 2.24
CA ARG A 664 -19.79 -30.77 2.41
C ARG A 664 -20.05 -31.65 1.19
N ARG A 665 -21.20 -31.49 0.54
CA ARG A 665 -21.55 -32.21 -0.69
C ARG A 665 -20.61 -31.83 -1.85
N VAL A 666 -20.33 -30.53 -2.05
CA VAL A 666 -19.55 -30.04 -3.17
C VAL A 666 -18.06 -30.23 -2.95
N PHE A 667 -17.54 -29.87 -1.79
CA PHE A 667 -16.10 -29.81 -1.52
C PHE A 667 -15.59 -30.94 -0.62
N GLY A 668 -16.47 -31.64 0.09
CA GLY A 668 -16.10 -32.60 1.15
C GLY A 668 -15.24 -33.77 0.68
N ALA A 669 -15.51 -34.31 -0.51
CA ALA A 669 -14.67 -35.40 -1.06
C ALA A 669 -13.24 -34.91 -1.33
N ARG A 670 -13.08 -33.72 -1.91
CA ARG A 670 -11.78 -33.09 -2.15
C ARG A 670 -11.08 -32.74 -0.84
N ALA A 671 -11.79 -32.15 0.13
CA ALA A 671 -11.26 -31.83 1.45
C ALA A 671 -10.70 -33.08 2.19
N ARG A 672 -11.46 -34.17 2.19
CA ARG A 672 -11.00 -35.44 2.81
C ARG A 672 -9.81 -36.06 2.09
N LYS A 673 -9.76 -35.97 0.76
CA LYS A 673 -8.59 -36.43 -0.03
C LYS A 673 -7.34 -35.63 0.30
N LEU A 674 -7.46 -34.31 0.45
CA LEU A 674 -6.38 -33.40 0.82
C LEU A 674 -5.95 -33.60 2.28
N GLY A 675 -6.90 -33.62 3.23
CA GLY A 675 -6.60 -33.60 4.66
C GLY A 675 -5.82 -32.35 5.09
N TRP A 676 -5.41 -32.27 6.35
CA TRP A 676 -4.69 -31.11 6.90
C TRP A 676 -3.19 -31.10 6.61
N ARG A 677 -2.59 -32.20 6.25
CA ARG A 677 -1.15 -32.35 6.02
C ARG A 677 -0.85 -32.66 4.57
N SER A 678 0.21 -32.05 4.03
CA SER A 678 0.70 -32.40 2.71
C SER A 678 1.24 -33.83 2.67
N LYS A 679 1.27 -34.39 1.48
CA LYS A 679 1.83 -35.72 1.21
C LYS A 679 3.16 -35.55 0.46
N PRO A 680 4.09 -36.46 0.65
CA PRO A 680 5.33 -36.44 -0.14
C PRO A 680 5.04 -36.38 -1.64
N GLY A 681 5.71 -35.47 -2.35
CA GLY A 681 5.59 -35.34 -3.81
C GLY A 681 4.38 -34.51 -4.30
N GLU A 682 3.61 -33.88 -3.40
CA GLU A 682 2.54 -32.94 -3.81
C GLU A 682 3.14 -31.66 -4.39
N ASP A 683 2.54 -31.20 -5.49
CA ASP A 683 2.88 -29.93 -6.10
C ASP A 683 2.44 -28.71 -5.25
N GLU A 684 3.01 -27.53 -5.53
CA GLU A 684 2.72 -26.31 -4.78
C GLU A 684 1.24 -25.91 -4.83
N ASP A 685 0.59 -26.04 -5.98
CA ASP A 685 -0.83 -25.67 -6.14
C ASP A 685 -1.75 -26.55 -5.28
N THR A 686 -1.44 -27.86 -5.22
CA THR A 686 -2.16 -28.79 -4.32
C THR A 686 -1.99 -28.41 -2.85
N ARG A 687 -0.77 -28.01 -2.46
CA ARG A 687 -0.49 -27.55 -1.08
C ARG A 687 -1.25 -26.27 -0.76
N LEU A 688 -1.26 -25.26 -1.67
CA LEU A 688 -1.96 -23.98 -1.48
C LEU A 688 -3.49 -24.12 -1.49
N ILE A 689 -4.07 -25.00 -2.34
CA ILE A 689 -5.51 -25.28 -2.35
C ILE A 689 -6.00 -25.88 -1.03
N ARG A 690 -5.15 -26.64 -0.33
CA ARG A 690 -5.48 -27.34 0.90
C ARG A 690 -6.08 -26.41 1.94
N ALA A 691 -5.41 -25.32 2.25
CA ALA A 691 -5.88 -24.32 3.22
C ALA A 691 -7.28 -23.79 2.86
N ALA A 692 -7.53 -23.47 1.59
CA ALA A 692 -8.83 -22.94 1.16
C ALA A 692 -9.96 -23.98 1.23
N VAL A 693 -9.73 -25.19 0.70
CA VAL A 693 -10.79 -26.20 0.57
C VAL A 693 -11.07 -26.90 1.91
N VAL A 694 -10.00 -27.31 2.64
CA VAL A 694 -10.16 -27.98 3.93
C VAL A 694 -10.72 -27.00 4.95
N GLY A 695 -10.22 -25.76 4.97
CA GLY A 695 -10.72 -24.69 5.83
C GLY A 695 -12.20 -24.40 5.62
N LEU A 696 -12.65 -24.24 4.36
CA LEU A 696 -14.06 -24.01 4.03
C LEU A 696 -14.96 -25.16 4.55
N VAL A 697 -14.57 -26.42 4.31
CA VAL A 697 -15.36 -27.59 4.72
C VAL A 697 -15.38 -27.74 6.23
N ALA A 698 -14.26 -27.49 6.89
CA ALA A 698 -14.15 -27.59 8.36
C ALA A 698 -14.96 -26.47 9.07
N ASP A 699 -14.85 -25.22 8.60
CA ASP A 699 -15.54 -24.07 9.22
C ASP A 699 -16.99 -23.91 8.70
N ALA A 700 -17.17 -23.43 7.48
CA ALA A 700 -18.50 -23.12 6.95
C ALA A 700 -19.31 -24.40 6.63
N GLY A 701 -18.62 -25.50 6.31
CA GLY A 701 -19.21 -26.81 6.16
C GLY A 701 -19.49 -27.53 7.47
N GLU A 702 -19.04 -27.02 8.61
CA GLU A 702 -19.23 -27.59 9.96
C GLU A 702 -18.86 -29.08 10.05
N ASP A 703 -17.77 -29.49 9.36
CA ASP A 703 -17.32 -30.90 9.38
C ASP A 703 -16.60 -31.19 10.69
N ARG A 704 -17.31 -31.93 11.59
CA ARG A 704 -16.83 -32.25 12.93
C ARG A 704 -15.55 -33.07 12.94
N VAL A 705 -15.35 -33.93 11.92
CA VAL A 705 -14.14 -34.77 11.82
C VAL A 705 -12.93 -33.89 11.55
N LEU A 706 -13.01 -32.99 10.56
CA LEU A 706 -11.93 -32.06 10.24
C LEU A 706 -11.66 -31.06 11.38
N GLN A 707 -12.70 -30.62 12.10
CA GLN A 707 -12.55 -29.75 13.27
C GLN A 707 -11.82 -30.49 14.43
N ALA A 708 -12.21 -31.72 14.73
CA ALA A 708 -11.56 -32.53 15.77
C ALA A 708 -10.10 -32.83 15.42
N GLU A 709 -9.83 -33.12 14.15
CA GLU A 709 -8.47 -33.30 13.66
C GLU A 709 -7.64 -32.01 13.75
N ALA A 710 -8.22 -30.84 13.42
CA ALA A 710 -7.55 -29.56 13.56
C ALA A 710 -7.13 -29.30 15.01
N ARG A 711 -8.01 -29.51 16.00
CA ARG A 711 -7.66 -29.36 17.43
C ARG A 711 -6.54 -30.32 17.85
N ARG A 712 -6.60 -31.58 17.42
CA ARG A 712 -5.57 -32.58 17.72
C ARG A 712 -4.22 -32.19 17.11
N LEU A 713 -4.20 -31.74 15.86
CA LEU A 713 -2.97 -31.33 15.16
C LEU A 713 -2.43 -30.02 15.72
N THR A 714 -3.29 -29.09 16.16
CA THR A 714 -2.84 -27.89 16.88
C THR A 714 -2.04 -28.27 18.13
N ARG A 715 -2.58 -29.13 19.00
CA ARG A 715 -1.86 -29.62 20.19
C ARG A 715 -0.54 -30.32 19.85
N ARG A 716 -0.49 -31.02 18.72
CA ARG A 716 0.77 -31.61 18.24
C ARG A 716 1.76 -30.55 17.77
N TRP A 717 1.27 -29.57 16.99
CA TRP A 717 2.09 -28.48 16.46
C TRP A 717 2.66 -27.58 17.57
N LEU A 718 1.92 -27.34 18.63
CA LEU A 718 2.40 -26.60 19.80
C LEU A 718 3.62 -27.27 20.48
N ARG A 719 3.84 -28.56 20.26
CA ARG A 719 5.01 -29.33 20.77
C ARG A 719 6.09 -29.51 19.70
N ASP A 720 5.68 -29.59 18.46
CA ASP A 720 6.54 -29.88 17.31
C ASP A 720 5.98 -29.13 16.10
N CYS A 721 6.54 -27.96 15.83
CA CYS A 721 6.10 -27.06 14.74
C CYS A 721 6.21 -27.71 13.35
N SER A 722 6.92 -28.82 13.17
CA SER A 722 7.00 -29.58 11.91
C SER A 722 5.78 -30.48 11.68
N ALA A 723 4.89 -30.63 12.66
CA ALA A 723 3.75 -31.53 12.60
C ALA A 723 2.70 -31.15 11.54
N VAL A 724 2.71 -29.88 11.09
CA VAL A 724 1.80 -29.31 10.08
C VAL A 724 2.58 -28.38 9.18
N ASP A 725 2.27 -28.42 7.89
CA ASP A 725 2.93 -27.55 6.88
C ASP A 725 2.72 -26.07 7.14
N ALA A 726 3.74 -25.27 6.88
CA ALA A 726 3.70 -23.81 7.03
C ALA A 726 2.61 -23.13 6.20
N ASP A 727 2.20 -23.71 5.05
CA ASP A 727 1.13 -23.20 4.20
C ASP A 727 -0.28 -23.47 4.74
N THR A 728 -0.46 -24.39 5.69
CA THR A 728 -1.76 -24.84 6.19
C THR A 728 -2.01 -24.40 7.63
N ILE A 729 -0.96 -24.13 8.40
CA ILE A 729 -1.02 -23.93 9.85
C ILE A 729 -1.96 -22.80 10.27
N ASP A 730 -1.98 -21.66 9.58
CA ASP A 730 -2.82 -20.50 9.95
C ASP A 730 -4.31 -20.86 9.88
N THR A 731 -4.70 -21.58 8.82
CA THR A 731 -6.09 -22.05 8.63
C THR A 731 -6.42 -23.13 9.68
N LEU A 732 -5.51 -24.03 9.93
CA LEU A 732 -5.71 -25.10 10.91
C LEU A 732 -5.90 -24.53 12.32
N LEU A 733 -5.05 -23.60 12.76
CA LEU A 733 -5.16 -22.95 14.06
C LEU A 733 -6.48 -22.16 14.18
N SER A 734 -6.87 -21.44 13.12
CA SER A 734 -8.13 -20.71 13.08
C SER A 734 -9.33 -21.64 13.27
N VAL A 735 -9.40 -22.77 12.54
CA VAL A 735 -10.49 -23.76 12.68
C VAL A 735 -10.46 -24.43 14.06
N ALA A 736 -9.27 -24.74 14.57
CA ALA A 736 -9.14 -25.31 15.91
C ALA A 736 -9.65 -24.36 16.99
N ALA A 737 -9.34 -23.07 16.93
CA ALA A 737 -9.83 -22.05 17.87
C ALA A 737 -11.34 -21.84 17.75
N GLN A 738 -11.87 -21.73 16.54
CA GLN A 738 -13.31 -21.53 16.31
C GLN A 738 -14.19 -22.65 16.90
N SER A 739 -13.66 -23.85 17.00
CA SER A 739 -14.31 -25.03 17.61
C SER A 739 -13.68 -25.46 18.93
N GLY A 740 -12.77 -24.63 19.48
CA GLY A 740 -11.97 -24.92 20.66
C GLY A 740 -12.66 -24.58 21.98
N ASP A 741 -12.06 -25.05 23.05
CA ASP A 741 -12.46 -24.87 24.44
C ASP A 741 -11.43 -24.03 25.23
N GLN A 742 -11.75 -23.73 26.50
CA GLN A 742 -10.88 -22.98 27.41
C GLN A 742 -9.51 -23.66 27.56
N ALA A 743 -9.45 -24.99 27.55
CA ALA A 743 -8.16 -25.69 27.70
C ALA A 743 -7.24 -25.40 26.51
N LEU A 744 -7.77 -25.44 25.27
CA LEU A 744 -7.01 -25.10 24.08
C LEU A 744 -6.57 -23.64 24.05
N PHE A 745 -7.43 -22.71 24.52
CA PHE A 745 -7.05 -21.31 24.64
C PHE A 745 -5.84 -21.12 25.58
N VAL A 746 -5.85 -21.76 26.76
CA VAL A 746 -4.74 -21.68 27.73
C VAL A 746 -3.47 -22.30 27.13
N GLU A 747 -3.58 -23.42 26.41
CA GLU A 747 -2.44 -24.04 25.73
C GLU A 747 -1.81 -23.09 24.68
N ILE A 748 -2.63 -22.44 23.84
CA ILE A 748 -2.19 -21.49 22.82
C ILE A 748 -1.56 -20.23 23.46
N HIS A 749 -2.22 -19.68 24.48
CA HIS A 749 -1.73 -18.51 25.20
C HIS A 749 -0.36 -18.78 25.85
N SER A 750 -0.24 -19.89 26.58
CA SER A 750 1.05 -20.28 27.19
C SER A 750 2.14 -20.54 26.15
N ALA A 751 1.80 -21.05 24.97
CA ALA A 751 2.74 -21.21 23.87
C ALA A 751 3.18 -19.86 23.30
N ALA A 752 2.24 -18.90 23.11
CA ALA A 752 2.56 -17.56 22.64
C ALA A 752 3.54 -16.81 23.55
N GLN A 753 3.42 -16.99 24.87
CA GLN A 753 4.34 -16.39 25.86
C GLN A 753 5.78 -16.93 25.74
N LYS A 754 5.93 -18.20 25.35
CA LYS A 754 7.22 -18.90 25.28
C LYS A 754 7.85 -18.88 23.90
N GLU A 755 7.08 -18.62 22.86
CA GLU A 755 7.57 -18.69 21.49
C GLU A 755 8.54 -17.56 21.20
N THR A 756 9.73 -17.93 20.75
CA THR A 756 10.80 -17.00 20.38
C THR A 756 10.80 -16.66 18.89
N ASP A 757 10.24 -17.54 18.06
CA ASP A 757 10.04 -17.23 16.65
C ASP A 757 8.89 -16.24 16.50
N ARG A 758 9.21 -15.06 15.99
CA ARG A 758 8.24 -13.97 15.92
C ARG A 758 7.03 -14.30 15.05
N ARG A 759 7.22 -14.97 13.92
CA ARG A 759 6.14 -15.35 13.01
C ARG A 759 5.15 -16.29 13.70
N ASP A 760 5.65 -17.29 14.39
CA ASP A 760 4.81 -18.25 15.11
C ASP A 760 4.15 -17.61 16.33
N ARG A 761 4.86 -16.73 17.05
CA ARG A 761 4.27 -15.96 18.16
C ARG A 761 3.09 -15.09 17.69
N VAL A 762 3.27 -14.32 16.62
CA VAL A 762 2.20 -13.50 16.02
C VAL A 762 1.02 -14.36 15.56
N ARG A 763 1.29 -15.52 14.96
CA ARG A 763 0.29 -16.52 14.57
C ARG A 763 -0.55 -17.01 15.74
N LEU A 764 0.09 -17.36 16.86
CA LEU A 764 -0.58 -17.77 18.08
C LEU A 764 -1.43 -16.65 18.69
N ILE A 765 -0.88 -15.43 18.75
CA ILE A 765 -1.60 -14.24 19.25
C ILE A 765 -2.86 -14.00 18.41
N GLN A 766 -2.74 -13.98 17.10
CA GLN A 766 -3.88 -13.81 16.20
C GLN A 766 -4.92 -14.92 16.34
N THR A 767 -4.48 -16.14 16.59
CA THR A 767 -5.37 -17.29 16.79
C THR A 767 -6.24 -17.14 18.02
N MET A 768 -5.78 -16.47 19.08
CA MET A 768 -6.57 -16.22 20.30
C MET A 768 -7.85 -15.42 20.03
N GLY A 769 -7.86 -14.53 19.02
CA GLY A 769 -9.06 -13.79 18.61
C GLY A 769 -9.99 -14.56 17.67
N ALA A 770 -9.79 -15.88 17.47
CA ALA A 770 -10.64 -16.69 16.62
C ALA A 770 -11.62 -17.58 17.41
N PHE A 771 -11.53 -17.60 18.73
CA PHE A 771 -12.45 -18.37 19.56
C PHE A 771 -13.87 -17.77 19.48
N ARG A 772 -14.88 -18.65 19.48
CA ARG A 772 -16.30 -18.26 19.37
C ARG A 772 -17.05 -18.30 20.70
N ASP A 773 -16.44 -18.82 21.75
CA ASP A 773 -16.99 -18.78 23.11
C ASP A 773 -16.84 -17.38 23.69
N PRO A 774 -17.94 -16.72 24.14
CA PRO A 774 -17.89 -15.35 24.63
C PRO A 774 -16.98 -15.14 25.84
N ALA A 775 -16.84 -16.13 26.72
CA ALA A 775 -16.00 -15.99 27.91
C ALA A 775 -14.52 -16.04 27.52
N ILE A 776 -14.15 -16.91 26.58
CA ILE A 776 -12.80 -17.03 26.04
C ILE A 776 -12.45 -15.75 25.27
N GLU A 777 -13.37 -15.26 24.41
CA GLU A 777 -13.14 -14.08 23.60
C GLU A 777 -12.94 -12.82 24.45
N LYS A 778 -13.71 -12.68 25.53
CA LYS A 778 -13.52 -11.59 26.50
C LYS A 778 -12.12 -11.64 27.13
N ALA A 779 -11.64 -12.84 27.48
CA ALA A 779 -10.30 -13.01 28.03
C ALA A 779 -9.22 -12.68 26.98
N ALA A 780 -9.41 -13.10 25.73
CA ALA A 780 -8.51 -12.79 24.62
C ALA A 780 -8.40 -11.27 24.36
N LEU A 781 -9.55 -10.58 24.24
CA LEU A 781 -9.58 -9.12 24.06
C LEU A 781 -8.90 -8.35 25.18
N ALA A 782 -8.95 -8.83 26.43
CA ALA A 782 -8.26 -8.20 27.55
C ALA A 782 -6.73 -8.18 27.37
N LEU A 783 -6.16 -9.15 26.63
CA LEU A 783 -4.72 -9.20 26.34
C LEU A 783 -4.28 -8.01 25.46
N ALA A 784 -5.16 -7.44 24.64
CA ALA A 784 -4.85 -6.25 23.83
C ALA A 784 -4.53 -5.00 24.68
N LEU A 785 -4.97 -4.99 25.93
CA LEU A 785 -4.71 -3.91 26.90
C LEU A 785 -3.67 -4.30 27.97
N SER A 786 -3.16 -5.52 27.94
CA SER A 786 -2.13 -5.99 28.87
C SER A 786 -0.73 -5.59 28.39
N ASN A 787 0.27 -5.64 29.27
CA ASN A 787 1.68 -5.45 28.91
C ASN A 787 2.38 -6.76 28.54
N GLU A 788 1.62 -7.83 28.33
CA GLU A 788 2.16 -9.17 28.09
C GLU A 788 2.77 -9.31 26.70
N PHE A 789 2.13 -8.67 25.70
CA PHE A 789 2.60 -8.66 24.31
C PHE A 789 2.76 -7.22 23.81
N ASP A 790 3.61 -7.05 22.80
CA ASP A 790 3.70 -5.77 22.09
C ASP A 790 2.31 -5.37 21.57
N PRO A 791 1.88 -4.11 21.74
CA PRO A 791 0.56 -3.63 21.27
C PRO A 791 0.32 -3.89 19.78
N ARG A 792 1.36 -3.80 18.93
CA ARG A 792 1.26 -4.07 17.48
C ARG A 792 0.86 -5.51 17.17
N ASP A 793 1.26 -6.44 18.03
CA ASP A 793 0.91 -7.85 17.89
C ASP A 793 -0.44 -8.17 18.54
N SER A 794 -0.69 -7.68 19.76
CA SER A 794 -1.91 -7.99 20.52
C SER A 794 -3.20 -7.43 19.91
N LEU A 795 -3.12 -6.32 19.15
CA LEU A 795 -4.26 -5.81 18.37
C LEU A 795 -4.78 -6.79 17.31
N ARG A 796 -3.97 -7.73 16.87
CA ARG A 796 -4.41 -8.76 15.93
C ARG A 796 -5.53 -9.63 16.50
N ILE A 797 -5.59 -9.78 17.83
CA ILE A 797 -6.71 -10.44 18.53
C ILE A 797 -8.01 -9.69 18.21
N MET A 798 -8.02 -8.39 18.42
CA MET A 798 -9.19 -7.53 18.18
C MET A 798 -9.65 -7.55 16.72
N TRP A 799 -8.72 -7.42 15.78
CA TRP A 799 -9.05 -7.46 14.35
C TRP A 799 -9.59 -8.83 13.92
N ARG A 800 -9.05 -9.90 14.49
CA ARG A 800 -9.52 -11.26 14.21
C ARG A 800 -10.94 -11.47 14.76
N ALA A 801 -11.22 -11.00 15.98
CA ALA A 801 -12.55 -11.05 16.59
C ALA A 801 -13.59 -10.21 15.82
N SER A 802 -13.20 -9.03 15.33
CA SER A 802 -14.08 -8.16 14.51
C SER A 802 -14.48 -8.82 13.18
N ALA A 803 -13.64 -9.69 12.63
CA ALA A 803 -13.90 -10.39 11.39
C ALA A 803 -14.86 -11.60 11.54
N GLU A 804 -15.03 -12.13 12.76
CA GLU A 804 -15.90 -13.27 13.03
C GLU A 804 -17.31 -12.80 13.44
N SER A 805 -18.33 -13.28 12.75
CA SER A 805 -19.72 -12.81 12.95
C SER A 805 -20.27 -13.02 14.36
N ARG A 806 -19.75 -14.00 15.11
CA ARG A 806 -20.22 -14.32 16.47
C ARG A 806 -19.57 -13.47 17.56
N THR A 807 -18.39 -12.91 17.30
CA THR A 807 -17.60 -12.13 18.29
C THR A 807 -17.45 -10.66 17.90
N ARG A 808 -17.88 -10.29 16.70
CA ARG A 808 -17.81 -8.91 16.16
C ARG A 808 -18.31 -7.85 17.12
N ASP A 809 -19.49 -8.07 17.70
CA ASP A 809 -20.12 -7.11 18.63
C ASP A 809 -19.27 -6.94 19.88
N MET A 810 -18.66 -8.02 20.40
CA MET A 810 -17.80 -7.96 21.57
C MET A 810 -16.54 -7.14 21.25
N ALA A 811 -15.90 -7.39 20.09
CA ALA A 811 -14.73 -6.64 19.66
C ALA A 811 -15.05 -5.16 19.43
N TYR A 812 -16.17 -4.84 18.79
CA TYR A 812 -16.60 -3.46 18.57
C TYR A 812 -16.90 -2.72 19.89
N HIS A 813 -17.64 -3.34 20.81
CA HIS A 813 -17.90 -2.77 22.13
C HIS A 813 -16.62 -2.61 22.94
N PHE A 814 -15.68 -3.55 22.82
CA PHE A 814 -14.37 -3.43 23.47
C PHE A 814 -13.61 -2.20 22.96
N VAL A 815 -13.61 -1.92 21.66
CA VAL A 815 -13.01 -0.70 21.09
C VAL A 815 -13.68 0.54 21.66
N LYS A 816 -15.02 0.57 21.69
CA LYS A 816 -15.76 1.73 22.22
C LYS A 816 -15.46 1.99 23.70
N GLN A 817 -15.45 0.94 24.52
CA GLN A 817 -15.23 1.05 25.96
C GLN A 817 -13.79 1.41 26.34
N ASN A 818 -12.82 1.08 25.47
CA ASN A 818 -11.41 1.23 25.77
C ASN A 818 -10.68 2.16 24.77
N PHE A 819 -11.42 3.01 24.05
CA PHE A 819 -10.86 3.82 22.96
C PHE A 819 -9.63 4.61 23.40
N ASP A 820 -9.72 5.38 24.47
CA ASP A 820 -8.62 6.23 24.95
C ASP A 820 -7.40 5.40 25.38
N ARG A 821 -7.64 4.29 26.10
CA ARG A 821 -6.58 3.35 26.49
C ARG A 821 -5.89 2.70 25.30
N LEU A 822 -6.65 2.40 24.25
CA LEU A 822 -6.09 1.88 22.99
C LEU A 822 -5.21 2.95 22.35
N ILE A 823 -5.66 4.20 22.24
CA ILE A 823 -4.89 5.29 21.65
C ILE A 823 -3.59 5.56 22.43
N GLU A 824 -3.61 5.48 23.75
CA GLU A 824 -2.41 5.65 24.57
C GLU A 824 -1.36 4.57 24.29
N ARG A 825 -1.79 3.35 23.96
CA ARG A 825 -0.91 2.20 23.78
C ARG A 825 -0.46 1.98 22.32
N LEU A 826 -1.31 2.38 21.37
CA LEU A 826 -1.07 2.15 19.95
C LEU A 826 0.01 3.08 19.38
N PRO A 827 0.70 2.67 18.33
CA PRO A 827 1.40 3.61 17.47
C PRO A 827 0.45 4.74 17.05
N ARG A 828 0.96 5.96 16.99
CA ARG A 828 0.15 7.16 16.66
C ARG A 828 -0.69 6.97 15.38
N ASP A 829 -0.16 6.27 14.41
CA ASP A 829 -0.79 6.04 13.10
C ASP A 829 -1.91 5.00 13.14
N SER A 830 -1.94 4.13 14.14
CA SER A 830 -2.91 3.03 14.22
C SER A 830 -4.31 3.52 14.60
N GLY A 831 -4.44 4.71 15.21
CA GLY A 831 -5.73 5.29 15.59
C GLY A 831 -6.67 5.51 14.41
N ALA A 832 -6.11 5.88 13.23
CA ALA A 832 -6.86 6.08 12.00
C ALA A 832 -7.61 4.83 11.53
N SER A 833 -7.16 3.63 11.89
CA SER A 833 -7.76 2.35 11.49
C SER A 833 -8.91 1.89 12.39
N LEU A 834 -9.07 2.45 13.59
CA LEU A 834 -10.06 1.98 14.58
C LEU A 834 -11.52 2.01 14.09
N PRO A 835 -11.98 2.95 13.23
CA PRO A 835 -13.31 2.88 12.65
C PRO A 835 -13.60 1.57 11.89
N ALA A 836 -12.56 0.90 11.37
CA ALA A 836 -12.70 -0.38 10.67
C ALA A 836 -13.20 -1.54 11.57
N ALA A 837 -13.21 -1.38 12.89
CA ALA A 837 -13.87 -2.32 13.79
C ALA A 837 -15.38 -2.45 13.51
N GLY A 838 -16.00 -1.40 12.93
CA GLY A 838 -17.39 -1.40 12.48
C GLY A 838 -17.63 -1.94 11.06
N ARG A 839 -16.59 -2.22 10.29
CA ARG A 839 -16.70 -2.60 8.86
C ARG A 839 -17.55 -3.85 8.61
N GLY A 840 -17.57 -4.75 9.56
CA GLY A 840 -18.26 -6.03 9.44
C GLY A 840 -19.78 -5.97 9.62
N TYR A 841 -20.40 -4.83 9.88
CA TYR A 841 -21.85 -4.69 10.06
C TYR A 841 -22.59 -4.57 8.73
N CYS A 842 -23.89 -4.93 8.77
CA CYS A 842 -24.77 -4.95 7.60
C CYS A 842 -26.22 -4.58 8.00
N ASP A 843 -26.36 -3.53 8.79
CA ASP A 843 -27.65 -2.97 9.23
C ASP A 843 -27.54 -1.49 9.60
N GLY A 844 -28.69 -0.78 9.59
CA GLY A 844 -28.73 0.66 9.78
C GLY A 844 -28.50 1.12 11.22
N ASP A 845 -28.73 0.26 12.21
CA ASP A 845 -28.56 0.63 13.62
C ASP A 845 -27.07 0.70 13.96
N HIS A 846 -26.32 -0.32 13.61
CA HIS A 846 -24.87 -0.31 13.76
C HIS A 846 -24.21 0.77 12.90
N ARG A 847 -24.71 1.01 11.68
CA ARG A 847 -24.20 2.10 10.84
C ARG A 847 -24.27 3.44 11.55
N ARG A 848 -25.43 3.76 12.16
CA ARG A 848 -25.63 5.02 12.91
C ARG A 848 -24.75 5.08 14.18
N ASP A 849 -24.61 3.98 14.88
CA ASP A 849 -23.75 3.89 16.06
C ASP A 849 -22.27 4.09 15.74
N VAL A 850 -21.76 3.47 14.64
CA VAL A 850 -20.38 3.68 14.17
C VAL A 850 -20.13 5.14 13.82
N GLU A 851 -21.06 5.76 13.06
CA GLU A 851 -20.95 7.17 12.69
C GLU A 851 -20.93 8.07 13.95
N ALA A 852 -21.89 7.91 14.85
CA ALA A 852 -22.00 8.71 16.04
C ALA A 852 -20.76 8.57 16.96
N PHE A 853 -20.20 7.38 17.08
CA PHE A 853 -19.04 7.16 17.92
C PHE A 853 -17.74 7.71 17.33
N PHE A 854 -17.49 7.49 16.02
CA PHE A 854 -16.21 7.81 15.40
C PHE A 854 -16.16 9.19 14.72
N LYS A 855 -17.27 9.88 14.48
CA LYS A 855 -17.34 11.14 13.73
C LYS A 855 -16.28 12.15 14.16
N ASP A 856 -16.26 12.50 15.44
CA ASP A 856 -15.31 13.49 15.95
C ASP A 856 -13.94 12.85 16.27
N ARG A 857 -13.95 11.61 16.76
CA ARG A 857 -12.72 10.88 17.14
C ARG A 857 -11.79 10.62 15.95
N SER A 858 -12.35 10.35 14.78
CA SER A 858 -11.55 10.08 13.59
C SER A 858 -10.76 11.31 13.10
N THR A 859 -11.23 12.52 13.38
CA THR A 859 -10.55 13.76 12.94
C THR A 859 -9.21 14.00 13.62
N THR A 860 -8.94 13.33 14.73
CA THR A 860 -7.66 13.44 15.45
C THR A 860 -6.52 12.66 14.80
N PHE A 861 -6.83 11.82 13.79
CA PHE A 861 -5.84 10.95 13.12
C PHE A 861 -5.80 11.23 11.63
N THR A 862 -4.60 11.34 11.10
CA THR A 862 -4.39 11.44 9.64
C THR A 862 -5.00 10.22 8.94
N GLY A 863 -5.89 10.43 7.96
CA GLY A 863 -6.63 9.35 7.27
C GLY A 863 -7.87 8.81 8.00
N GLY A 864 -8.09 9.17 9.28
CA GLY A 864 -9.22 8.69 10.08
C GLY A 864 -10.59 9.00 9.48
N PRO A 865 -10.88 10.25 9.08
CA PRO A 865 -12.16 10.61 8.45
C PRO A 865 -12.46 9.80 7.18
N ARG A 866 -11.44 9.54 6.35
CA ARG A 866 -11.58 8.73 5.15
C ARG A 866 -11.88 7.27 5.49
N THR A 867 -11.20 6.70 6.49
CA THR A 867 -11.47 5.34 6.96
C THR A 867 -12.91 5.23 7.43
N LEU A 868 -13.41 6.19 8.20
CA LEU A 868 -14.81 6.22 8.65
C LEU A 868 -15.78 6.27 7.47
N ALA A 869 -15.58 7.18 6.52
CA ALA A 869 -16.42 7.32 5.35
C ALA A 869 -16.51 6.00 4.55
N ASN A 870 -15.37 5.34 4.31
CA ASN A 870 -15.31 4.05 3.63
C ASN A 870 -16.07 2.95 4.39
N VAL A 871 -15.95 2.91 5.72
CA VAL A 871 -16.67 1.94 6.57
C VAL A 871 -18.18 2.15 6.49
N LEU A 872 -18.64 3.38 6.59
CA LEU A 872 -20.07 3.70 6.52
C LEU A 872 -20.66 3.34 5.15
N GLU A 873 -19.96 3.67 4.08
CA GLU A 873 -20.36 3.27 2.72
C GLU A 873 -20.42 1.75 2.57
N GLN A 874 -19.41 1.02 3.05
CA GLN A 874 -19.41 -0.45 2.99
C GLN A 874 -20.58 -1.08 3.76
N ILE A 875 -20.99 -0.51 4.90
CA ILE A 875 -22.18 -0.97 5.63
C ILE A 875 -23.43 -0.72 4.78
N ASP A 876 -23.58 0.47 4.20
CA ASP A 876 -24.74 0.84 3.36
C ASP A 876 -24.82 -0.09 2.13
N LEU A 877 -23.71 -0.38 1.47
CA LEU A 877 -23.63 -1.32 0.34
C LEU A 877 -23.98 -2.76 0.76
N CYS A 878 -23.52 -3.21 1.93
CA CYS A 878 -23.90 -4.53 2.46
C CYS A 878 -25.42 -4.63 2.69
N VAL A 879 -26.03 -3.62 3.28
CA VAL A 879 -27.49 -3.57 3.50
C VAL A 879 -28.25 -3.64 2.18
N ALA A 880 -27.80 -2.91 1.17
CA ALA A 880 -28.42 -2.90 -0.15
C ALA A 880 -28.25 -4.24 -0.87
N LEU A 881 -27.05 -4.81 -0.86
CA LEU A 881 -26.76 -6.12 -1.44
C LEU A 881 -27.62 -7.22 -0.79
N LYS A 882 -27.74 -7.21 0.52
CA LYS A 882 -28.58 -8.15 1.26
C LYS A 882 -30.02 -8.10 0.79
N ARG A 883 -30.61 -6.90 0.66
CA ARG A 883 -31.98 -6.72 0.17
C ARG A 883 -32.20 -7.31 -1.22
N VAL A 884 -31.22 -7.18 -2.11
CA VAL A 884 -31.30 -7.68 -3.49
C VAL A 884 -31.13 -9.20 -3.54
N GLN A 885 -30.21 -9.76 -2.75
CA GLN A 885 -29.73 -11.13 -2.92
C GLN A 885 -30.37 -12.16 -1.96
N GLU A 886 -30.90 -11.73 -0.82
CA GLU A 886 -31.38 -12.60 0.26
C GLU A 886 -32.40 -13.63 -0.24
N ARG A 887 -33.41 -13.19 -0.98
CA ARG A 887 -34.46 -14.11 -1.51
C ARG A 887 -33.90 -15.17 -2.44
N SER A 888 -32.95 -14.81 -3.29
CA SER A 888 -32.32 -15.75 -4.24
C SER A 888 -31.47 -16.79 -3.52
N VAL A 889 -30.69 -16.35 -2.49
CA VAL A 889 -29.90 -17.26 -1.66
C VAL A 889 -30.77 -18.19 -0.85
N GLU A 890 -31.87 -17.68 -0.24
CA GLU A 890 -32.84 -18.50 0.48
C GLU A 890 -33.51 -19.54 -0.41
N ALA A 891 -33.98 -19.13 -1.59
CA ALA A 891 -34.61 -20.03 -2.54
C ALA A 891 -33.69 -21.17 -2.96
N PHE A 892 -32.38 -20.86 -3.18
CA PHE A 892 -31.39 -21.87 -3.53
C PHE A 892 -31.18 -22.89 -2.41
N PHE A 893 -31.05 -22.47 -1.15
CA PHE A 893 -30.75 -23.39 -0.03
C PHE A 893 -31.99 -24.08 0.53
N ARG A 894 -33.21 -23.59 0.25
CA ARG A 894 -34.47 -24.28 0.59
C ARG A 894 -34.79 -25.42 -0.38
N GLN A 895 -34.27 -25.39 -1.61
CA GLN A 895 -34.52 -26.41 -2.64
C GLN A 895 -33.21 -26.95 -3.25
N PRO A 896 -32.35 -27.66 -2.48
CA PRO A 896 -31.04 -28.07 -2.94
C PRO A 896 -31.00 -29.19 -4.00
N GLU A 897 -32.14 -29.79 -4.39
CA GLU A 897 -32.17 -31.05 -5.17
C GLU A 897 -32.66 -30.92 -6.62
N ARG A 898 -32.92 -29.74 -7.16
CA ARG A 898 -33.25 -29.63 -8.60
C ARG A 898 -31.99 -29.71 -9.46
N PRO A 899 -31.93 -30.68 -10.42
CA PRO A 899 -30.85 -30.63 -11.43
C PRO A 899 -30.96 -29.37 -12.25
N VAL A 900 -29.89 -28.62 -12.28
CA VAL A 900 -29.83 -27.30 -12.90
C VAL A 900 -29.85 -27.41 -14.42
N ARG A 901 -30.91 -26.95 -15.07
CA ARG A 901 -30.85 -26.45 -16.44
C ARG A 901 -30.36 -25.00 -16.35
N ALA A 902 -29.13 -24.75 -16.80
CA ALA A 902 -28.61 -23.40 -16.93
C ALA A 902 -29.46 -22.65 -18.00
N HIS A 903 -30.46 -21.93 -17.57
CA HIS A 903 -31.09 -20.89 -18.37
C HIS A 903 -30.47 -19.56 -17.96
N PHE A 904 -29.47 -19.11 -18.69
CA PHE A 904 -29.09 -17.71 -18.68
C PHE A 904 -30.19 -16.94 -19.42
N GLY A 905 -31.07 -16.34 -18.63
CA GLY A 905 -32.31 -15.81 -19.13
C GLY A 905 -32.21 -14.54 -19.95
N SER A 906 -33.03 -14.53 -20.95
CA SER A 906 -33.58 -13.32 -21.53
C SER A 906 -34.45 -12.57 -20.49
N ASN A 907 -33.99 -11.37 -20.08
CA ASN A 907 -34.83 -10.20 -19.83
C ASN A 907 -33.94 -8.95 -19.79
#